data_2c7b25dee2dda6c0d8622ad8bbc6712b
#
_entry.id   2c7b25dee2dda6c0d8622ad8bbc6712b
#
_cell.length_a   1.000
_cell.length_b   1.000
_cell.length_c   1.000
_cell.angle_alpha   90.00
_cell.angle_beta   90.00
_cell.angle_gamma   90.00
#
_symmetry.space_group_name_H-M   'P 1'
#
loop_
_entity.id
_entity.type
_entity.pdbx_description
1 polymer ?
#
loop_
_entity_poly.entity_id
_entity_poly.type
_entity_poly.pdbx_seq_one_letter_code
_entity_poly.pdbx_strand_id
1 'polypeptide(L)'
;MPSPQPPRMVEASPPRYAMTKSIWSAAFLLVSGSLIHSQIPADGSRRKIEQDGLAISFSVGKAKSSNPPAPLKQGDAVEFRFAITDTANGKPIASGRPAAWMDMVRAGEVRSPDLCTKKLSTFLSGGLESAADIDLNAFYVVTLNADASLSVVDPLFGYGGSKLLAMVPLSAPGRDWVLGSGESDLFVSIPTKDEVAWIDTRTWTAKMSIKIKSAPGRLAIQPDGHYLWVLTPSGVAVVTAENGKTAAWIATGKSPSDIAFGQDGRFAFVSNAEAGTVSVIDTRTLKKMRDVPAGVSPVSIAFSNKAGMVYVTDSADGFVTVIDTMRHSVVAKIKTASGASRIRFARDGRWGFVTNPDRKEVYILDSASNQLMHTVDTKPAPDQVTFTDNLAYIRHRGSDQVLMVHLDAIGRRGAPVSVVDFPGGKNPPGAGAESTPADGMVQVPGEVAMLVANPRDKAVYYYKEGMAAPMGEFSNYGHQPLAVLVVDRRLRERVKPGVYETEAILGNPGLYDVVFLLDSPRLIHCFPVTVAENPEVEMNRPYRIEFLNTHRTVKIGEKFRVTFRLAKDGGAKLALGVPDLGVFMYLAPGIWSVRDRPQPTDQPGIYSVELAVPKTGVYYLHVSAPSLNLEVNGPDFLILRAVDEKSLTGAN
;
A
#
# COMPACT_ATOMS: atom_id res chain seq x y z
N MET A 1 24.70 -49.07 38.35
CA MET A 1 25.85 -48.47 37.65
C MET A 1 25.67 -46.97 37.78
N PRO A 2 26.60 -46.24 38.43
CA PRO A 2 26.47 -44.83 38.75
C PRO A 2 26.91 -43.93 37.62
N SER A 3 26.28 -42.76 37.49
CA SER A 3 26.58 -41.65 36.59
C SER A 3 27.89 -40.95 36.96
N PRO A 4 28.65 -40.41 35.99
CA PRO A 4 29.88 -39.66 36.22
C PRO A 4 29.62 -38.19 36.61
N GLN A 5 30.41 -37.69 37.57
CA GLN A 5 30.48 -36.30 38.02
C GLN A 5 31.34 -35.46 37.07
N PRO A 6 31.14 -34.13 37.01
CA PRO A 6 31.94 -33.22 36.19
C PRO A 6 33.26 -32.79 36.92
N PRO A 7 34.29 -32.38 36.19
CA PRO A 7 35.59 -32.02 36.74
C PRO A 7 35.62 -30.60 37.36
N ARG A 8 36.44 -30.45 38.42
CA ARG A 8 36.72 -29.23 39.19
C ARG A 8 37.49 -28.20 38.36
N MET A 9 37.11 -26.95 38.50
CA MET A 9 37.88 -25.79 38.06
C MET A 9 39.07 -25.55 39.00
N VAL A 10 40.21 -25.25 38.39
CA VAL A 10 41.44 -24.80 39.06
C VAL A 10 41.49 -23.27 38.98
N GLU A 11 41.53 -22.63 40.16
CA GLU A 11 41.79 -21.19 40.32
C GLU A 11 43.23 -20.87 39.98
N ALA A 12 43.44 -19.86 39.11
CA ALA A 12 44.76 -19.26 38.90
C ALA A 12 44.74 -17.79 39.37
N SER A 13 45.61 -17.50 40.32
CA SER A 13 45.83 -16.18 40.92
C SER A 13 46.56 -15.21 39.97
N PRO A 14 46.32 -13.89 40.06
CA PRO A 14 47.00 -12.91 39.21
C PRO A 14 48.37 -12.45 39.78
N PRO A 15 49.32 -12.04 38.94
CA PRO A 15 50.60 -11.51 39.39
C PRO A 15 50.50 -10.02 39.78
N ARG A 16 51.16 -9.71 40.93
CA ARG A 16 51.41 -8.35 41.42
C ARG A 16 52.53 -7.70 40.59
N TYR A 17 52.33 -6.47 40.14
CA TYR A 17 53.40 -5.58 39.71
C TYR A 17 53.39 -4.27 40.52
N ALA A 18 54.60 -3.86 40.84
CA ALA A 18 55.00 -2.83 41.85
C ALA A 18 54.78 -1.40 41.35
N MET A 19 54.40 -0.55 42.31
CA MET A 19 54.41 0.92 42.20
C MET A 19 55.83 1.49 42.04
N THR A 20 56.00 2.35 41.04
CA THR A 20 57.04 3.40 41.11
C THR A 20 56.38 4.77 41.04
N LYS A 21 56.61 5.56 42.11
CA LYS A 21 56.22 6.97 42.19
C LYS A 21 57.18 7.84 41.37
N SER A 22 56.61 8.69 40.51
CA SER A 22 57.33 9.91 40.09
C SER A 22 56.38 11.10 40.13
N ILE A 23 56.77 12.08 40.85
CA ILE A 23 56.19 13.40 41.09
C ILE A 23 56.48 14.25 39.85
N TRP A 24 55.47 14.83 39.20
CA TRP A 24 55.62 16.04 38.38
C TRP A 24 54.38 16.94 38.44
N SER A 25 54.66 18.17 38.62
CA SER A 25 53.98 19.42 38.90
C SER A 25 52.68 19.64 38.12
N ALA A 26 51.69 20.24 38.81
CA ALA A 26 50.47 20.81 38.31
C ALA A 26 50.71 22.02 37.38
N ALA A 27 50.17 21.97 36.16
CA ALA A 27 49.93 23.16 35.38
C ALA A 27 48.40 23.22 35.13
N PHE A 28 47.75 24.21 35.76
CA PHE A 28 46.36 24.56 35.54
C PHE A 28 46.22 25.20 34.14
N LEU A 29 45.70 24.46 33.17
CA LEU A 29 45.20 25.02 31.91
C LEU A 29 43.67 25.14 32.03
N LEU A 30 43.21 26.37 32.15
CA LEU A 30 41.82 26.76 31.96
C LEU A 30 41.42 26.43 30.52
N VAL A 31 40.77 25.31 30.31
CA VAL A 31 40.04 25.03 29.07
C VAL A 31 38.69 25.71 29.20
N SER A 32 38.59 26.88 28.56
CA SER A 32 37.31 27.53 28.24
C SER A 32 36.50 26.57 27.39
N GLY A 33 35.47 25.95 27.97
CA GLY A 33 34.51 25.14 27.26
C GLY A 33 33.72 25.97 26.27
N SER A 34 34.17 26.00 25.03
CA SER A 34 33.34 26.42 23.90
C SER A 34 32.21 25.43 23.76
N LEU A 35 31.00 25.83 24.14
CA LEU A 35 29.76 25.20 23.73
C LEU A 35 29.73 25.22 22.20
N ILE A 36 30.18 24.11 21.60
CA ILE A 36 29.97 23.88 20.19
C ILE A 36 28.46 23.72 20.01
N HIS A 37 27.77 24.81 19.72
CA HIS A 37 26.48 24.77 19.04
C HIS A 37 26.74 24.14 17.69
N SER A 38 26.52 22.83 17.58
CA SER A 38 26.46 22.16 16.27
C SER A 38 25.31 22.82 15.49
N GLN A 39 25.65 23.75 14.61
CA GLN A 39 24.70 24.26 13.63
C GLN A 39 24.17 23.05 12.85
N ILE A 40 22.88 22.79 12.97
CA ILE A 40 22.19 21.77 12.17
C ILE A 40 22.22 22.27 10.73
N PRO A 41 22.85 21.54 9.79
CA PRO A 41 22.84 21.95 8.40
C PRO A 41 21.39 22.06 7.89
N ALA A 42 21.10 23.18 7.20
CA ALA A 42 19.76 23.47 6.68
C ALA A 42 19.41 22.68 5.40
N ASP A 43 20.25 21.71 5.02
CA ASP A 43 20.10 20.96 3.79
C ASP A 43 19.98 19.45 4.07
N GLY A 44 19.48 18.70 3.11
CA GLY A 44 19.31 17.24 3.14
C GLY A 44 20.63 16.46 3.19
N SER A 45 21.54 16.89 4.09
CA SER A 45 22.88 16.31 4.24
C SER A 45 22.83 14.87 4.69
N ARG A 46 23.70 14.06 4.10
CA ARG A 46 23.90 12.66 4.45
C ARG A 46 24.47 12.57 5.87
N ARG A 47 23.76 11.90 6.77
CA ARG A 47 24.17 11.68 8.16
C ARG A 47 24.54 10.24 8.36
N LYS A 48 25.63 9.98 9.05
CA LYS A 48 26.13 8.63 9.33
C LYS A 48 26.28 8.43 10.82
N ILE A 49 25.84 7.28 11.30
CA ILE A 49 26.14 6.77 12.63
C ILE A 49 26.80 5.41 12.52
N GLU A 50 27.63 5.07 13.50
CA GLU A 50 28.22 3.74 13.63
C GLU A 50 27.96 3.24 15.05
N GLN A 51 27.31 2.11 15.15
CA GLN A 51 26.94 1.50 16.43
C GLN A 51 26.77 -0.02 16.24
N ASP A 52 27.20 -0.81 17.23
CA ASP A 52 27.03 -2.26 17.29
C ASP A 52 27.49 -3.01 16.02
N GLY A 53 28.60 -2.55 15.42
CA GLY A 53 29.15 -3.14 14.21
C GLY A 53 28.42 -2.76 12.92
N LEU A 54 27.45 -1.87 12.97
CA LEU A 54 26.70 -1.37 11.83
C LEU A 54 26.99 0.12 11.58
N ALA A 55 27.05 0.48 10.30
CA ALA A 55 27.03 1.86 9.86
C ALA A 55 25.71 2.16 9.17
N ILE A 56 24.98 3.15 9.65
CA ILE A 56 23.70 3.59 9.09
C ILE A 56 23.89 4.99 8.51
N SER A 57 23.71 5.11 7.21
CA SER A 57 23.73 6.38 6.51
C SER A 57 22.30 6.80 6.17
N PHE A 58 21.84 7.88 6.75
CA PHE A 58 20.54 8.49 6.50
C PHE A 58 20.66 9.64 5.52
N SER A 59 19.71 9.74 4.61
CA SER A 59 19.52 10.89 3.74
C SER A 59 18.04 11.10 3.43
N VAL A 60 17.64 12.36 3.29
CA VAL A 60 16.32 12.76 2.84
C VAL A 60 16.48 13.83 1.77
N GLY A 61 15.73 13.73 0.67
CA GLY A 61 15.81 14.65 -0.44
C GLY A 61 14.56 14.66 -1.29
N LYS A 62 14.41 15.65 -2.17
CA LYS A 62 13.25 15.68 -3.09
C LYS A 62 13.27 14.45 -3.98
N ALA A 63 12.14 13.78 -4.08
CA ALA A 63 11.95 12.65 -4.97
C ALA A 63 12.27 13.08 -6.42
N LYS A 64 13.15 12.34 -7.10
CA LYS A 64 13.56 12.59 -8.50
C LYS A 64 14.35 13.90 -8.75
N SER A 65 14.97 14.52 -7.73
CA SER A 65 15.79 15.71 -7.93
C SER A 65 17.25 15.37 -8.18
N SER A 66 17.84 16.00 -9.19
CA SER A 66 19.28 16.05 -9.46
C SER A 66 19.92 17.23 -8.70
N ASN A 67 21.14 17.04 -8.19
CA ASN A 67 21.99 17.98 -7.45
C ASN A 67 21.94 19.47 -7.88
N PRO A 68 22.07 20.44 -6.95
CA PRO A 68 22.42 20.29 -5.54
C PRO A 68 21.21 20.09 -4.61
N PRO A 69 21.39 19.60 -3.37
CA PRO A 69 20.29 19.41 -2.42
C PRO A 69 19.66 20.78 -2.10
N ALA A 70 18.41 20.96 -2.51
CA ALA A 70 17.62 22.14 -2.17
C ALA A 70 17.04 21.98 -0.75
N PRO A 71 16.81 23.08 0.00
CA PRO A 71 16.14 23.04 1.29
C PRO A 71 14.79 22.31 1.16
N LEU A 72 14.51 21.43 2.12
CA LEU A 72 13.23 20.73 2.21
C LEU A 72 12.16 21.72 2.65
N LYS A 73 11.05 21.77 1.94
CA LYS A 73 9.96 22.70 2.21
C LYS A 73 8.67 21.92 2.48
N GLN A 74 7.76 22.56 3.18
CA GLN A 74 6.38 22.12 3.33
C GLN A 74 5.76 21.77 1.97
N GLY A 75 5.06 20.64 1.88
CA GLY A 75 4.43 20.14 0.65
C GLY A 75 5.37 19.43 -0.32
N ASP A 76 6.69 19.42 -0.05
CA ASP A 76 7.63 18.67 -0.90
C ASP A 76 7.38 17.17 -0.76
N ALA A 77 7.33 16.47 -1.90
CA ALA A 77 7.45 15.03 -1.96
C ALA A 77 8.93 14.66 -1.81
N VAL A 78 9.28 13.93 -0.78
CA VAL A 78 10.65 13.56 -0.43
C VAL A 78 10.84 12.06 -0.36
N GLU A 79 12.06 11.61 -0.65
CA GLU A 79 12.50 10.25 -0.47
C GLU A 79 13.37 10.17 0.79
N PHE A 80 12.99 9.29 1.71
CA PHE A 80 13.78 8.88 2.86
C PHE A 80 14.59 7.66 2.50
N ARG A 81 15.90 7.71 2.77
CA ARG A 81 16.82 6.62 2.42
C ARG A 81 17.72 6.29 3.59
N PHE A 82 17.79 5.01 3.95
CA PHE A 82 18.69 4.45 4.94
C PHE A 82 19.54 3.38 4.28
N ALA A 83 20.87 3.59 4.26
CA ALA A 83 21.82 2.57 3.83
C ALA A 83 22.50 1.95 5.04
N ILE A 84 22.35 0.63 5.21
CA ILE A 84 22.88 -0.13 6.34
C ILE A 84 24.00 -1.02 5.85
N THR A 85 25.19 -0.89 6.45
CA THR A 85 26.38 -1.68 6.11
C THR A 85 27.05 -2.21 7.37
N ASP A 86 27.69 -3.35 7.28
CA ASP A 86 28.57 -3.92 8.28
C ASP A 86 29.88 -3.10 8.32
N THR A 87 30.28 -2.62 9.49
CA THR A 87 31.50 -1.79 9.65
C THR A 87 32.77 -2.58 9.44
N ALA A 88 32.79 -3.91 9.68
CA ALA A 88 33.99 -4.73 9.59
C ALA A 88 34.40 -5.01 8.14
N ASN A 89 33.44 -5.12 7.22
CA ASN A 89 33.69 -5.52 5.84
C ASN A 89 33.05 -4.63 4.78
N GLY A 90 32.28 -3.62 5.18
CA GLY A 90 31.59 -2.69 4.29
C GLY A 90 30.44 -3.30 3.48
N LYS A 91 30.05 -4.55 3.73
CA LYS A 91 28.97 -5.20 2.99
C LYS A 91 27.61 -4.65 3.39
N PRO A 92 26.68 -4.54 2.42
CA PRO A 92 25.32 -4.12 2.72
C PRO A 92 24.60 -5.18 3.57
N ILE A 93 23.82 -4.75 4.54
CA ILE A 93 22.91 -5.59 5.32
C ILE A 93 21.58 -5.64 4.59
N ALA A 94 21.41 -6.70 3.79
CA ALA A 94 20.18 -6.97 3.06
C ALA A 94 19.15 -7.68 3.94
N SER A 95 17.87 -7.60 3.55
CA SER A 95 16.74 -8.26 4.23
C SER A 95 16.54 -7.85 5.70
N GLY A 96 17.13 -6.75 6.14
CA GLY A 96 16.79 -6.10 7.40
C GLY A 96 15.35 -5.61 7.36
N ARG A 97 14.75 -5.43 8.52
CA ARG A 97 13.40 -4.85 8.66
C ARG A 97 13.47 -3.57 9.50
N PRO A 98 14.10 -2.52 8.97
CA PRO A 98 14.10 -1.24 9.67
C PRO A 98 12.71 -0.64 9.68
N ALA A 99 12.41 0.09 10.74
CA ALA A 99 11.22 0.92 10.85
C ALA A 99 11.63 2.37 11.13
N ALA A 100 10.83 3.33 10.67
CA ALA A 100 11.08 4.73 10.96
C ALA A 100 9.79 5.55 11.04
N TRP A 101 9.83 6.62 11.83
CA TRP A 101 8.75 7.58 12.04
C TRP A 101 9.34 8.98 12.05
N MET A 102 8.64 9.94 11.47
CA MET A 102 9.03 11.34 11.52
C MET A 102 8.05 12.11 12.40
N ASP A 103 8.57 12.81 13.42
CA ASP A 103 7.77 13.50 14.42
C ASP A 103 8.38 14.86 14.75
N MET A 104 7.53 15.89 14.88
CA MET A 104 7.96 17.24 15.16
C MET A 104 8.55 17.35 16.57
N VAL A 105 9.63 18.11 16.69
CA VAL A 105 10.20 18.47 17.99
C VAL A 105 9.35 19.60 18.59
N ARG A 106 8.68 19.31 19.70
CA ARG A 106 7.78 20.25 20.35
C ARG A 106 8.55 21.32 21.13
N ALA A 107 7.93 22.49 21.31
CA ALA A 107 8.55 23.57 22.09
C ALA A 107 8.85 23.10 23.52
N GLY A 108 10.10 23.26 23.96
CA GLY A 108 10.59 22.83 25.29
C GLY A 108 11.17 21.40 25.32
N GLU A 109 11.10 20.61 24.25
CA GLU A 109 11.78 19.32 24.16
C GLU A 109 13.28 19.52 23.90
N VAL A 110 14.10 18.92 24.77
CA VAL A 110 15.56 18.86 24.59
C VAL A 110 15.90 17.51 23.96
N ARG A 111 16.51 17.54 22.79
CA ARG A 111 16.90 16.32 22.06
C ARG A 111 17.93 15.52 22.84
N SER A 112 17.62 14.26 23.09
CA SER A 112 18.49 13.32 23.80
C SER A 112 18.21 11.89 23.31
N PRO A 113 19.12 10.93 23.53
CA PRO A 113 18.86 9.51 23.26
C PRO A 113 17.64 8.98 24.03
N ASP A 114 17.43 9.47 25.27
CA ASP A 114 16.29 9.08 26.10
C ASP A 114 14.96 9.56 25.50
N LEU A 115 14.93 10.80 24.98
CA LEU A 115 13.75 11.33 24.28
C LEU A 115 13.45 10.50 23.02
N CYS A 116 14.49 10.12 22.27
CA CYS A 116 14.36 9.27 21.09
C CYS A 116 13.72 7.91 21.44
N THR A 117 14.23 7.27 22.49
CA THR A 117 13.67 5.99 22.97
C THR A 117 12.24 6.14 23.48
N LYS A 118 11.93 7.26 24.16
CA LYS A 118 10.57 7.57 24.62
C LYS A 118 9.61 7.77 23.46
N LYS A 119 9.97 8.53 22.42
CA LYS A 119 9.17 8.69 21.20
C LYS A 119 8.89 7.33 20.57
N LEU A 120 9.92 6.50 20.38
CA LEU A 120 9.74 5.15 19.85
C LEU A 120 8.76 4.31 20.67
N SER A 121 8.92 4.29 22.01
CA SER A 121 8.00 3.52 22.87
C SER A 121 6.56 3.99 22.75
N THR A 122 6.36 5.29 22.56
CA THR A 122 5.05 5.89 22.30
C THR A 122 4.45 5.39 21.00
N PHE A 123 5.22 5.41 19.90
CA PHE A 123 4.74 4.93 18.60
C PHE A 123 4.41 3.42 18.60
N LEU A 124 5.21 2.63 19.30
CA LEU A 124 4.99 1.19 19.42
C LEU A 124 3.83 0.81 20.36
N SER A 125 3.41 1.71 21.27
CA SER A 125 2.31 1.45 22.20
C SER A 125 0.93 1.45 21.56
N GLY A 126 0.79 2.01 20.35
CA GLY A 126 -0.41 1.90 19.53
C GLY A 126 -1.62 2.69 20.02
N GLY A 127 -1.44 3.80 20.73
CA GLY A 127 -2.54 4.69 21.13
C GLY A 127 -2.87 5.74 20.05
N LEU A 128 -4.13 6.15 19.93
CA LEU A 128 -4.57 7.20 19.00
C LEU A 128 -3.86 8.56 19.21
N GLU A 129 -3.39 8.81 20.44
CA GLU A 129 -2.64 10.01 20.80
C GLU A 129 -1.12 9.86 20.58
N SER A 130 -0.68 8.68 20.14
CA SER A 130 0.73 8.30 19.99
C SER A 130 1.19 8.17 18.54
N ALA A 131 0.38 8.60 17.57
CA ALA A 131 0.76 8.56 16.16
C ALA A 131 1.84 9.62 15.86
N ALA A 132 2.89 9.23 15.15
CA ALA A 132 3.86 10.16 14.60
C ALA A 132 3.21 11.04 13.51
N ASP A 133 3.78 12.23 13.25
CA ASP A 133 3.29 13.11 12.18
C ASP A 133 3.35 12.43 10.81
N ILE A 134 4.38 11.61 10.58
CA ILE A 134 4.54 10.79 9.36
C ILE A 134 5.02 9.39 9.78
N ASP A 135 4.21 8.37 9.49
CA ASP A 135 4.60 6.97 9.64
C ASP A 135 5.24 6.47 8.34
N LEU A 136 6.55 6.19 8.39
CA LEU A 136 7.31 5.65 7.26
C LEU A 136 7.18 4.12 7.12
N ASN A 137 6.29 3.52 7.90
CA ASN A 137 5.98 2.08 7.86
C ASN A 137 4.55 1.81 7.40
N ALA A 138 3.84 2.84 6.98
CA ALA A 138 2.44 2.76 6.60
C ALA A 138 2.24 2.08 5.23
N PHE A 139 1.09 1.46 5.06
CA PHE A 139 0.55 1.09 3.76
C PHE A 139 -0.92 1.50 3.70
N TYR A 140 -1.43 1.70 2.50
CA TYR A 140 -2.81 2.12 2.30
C TYR A 140 -3.57 1.09 1.51
N VAL A 141 -4.79 0.81 1.94
CA VAL A 141 -5.71 -0.08 1.23
C VAL A 141 -6.58 0.76 0.30
N VAL A 142 -6.55 0.43 -0.98
CA VAL A 142 -7.35 1.10 -2.00
C VAL A 142 -8.38 0.13 -2.54
N THR A 143 -9.63 0.55 -2.65
CA THR A 143 -10.70 -0.24 -3.27
C THR A 143 -11.19 0.42 -4.55
N LEU A 144 -11.36 -0.38 -5.59
CA LEU A 144 -12.08 0.01 -6.80
C LEU A 144 -13.56 -0.26 -6.55
N ASN A 145 -14.36 0.79 -6.52
CA ASN A 145 -15.77 0.67 -6.18
C ASN A 145 -16.66 0.42 -7.41
N ALA A 146 -17.82 -0.17 -7.19
CA ALA A 146 -18.82 -0.40 -8.26
C ALA A 146 -19.37 0.91 -8.83
N ASP A 147 -19.35 1.97 -8.06
CA ASP A 147 -19.62 3.32 -8.52
C ASP A 147 -18.35 4.00 -9.07
N ALA A 148 -18.48 5.23 -9.52
CA ALA A 148 -17.37 5.97 -10.11
C ALA A 148 -16.43 6.54 -9.02
N SER A 149 -15.84 5.69 -8.18
CA SER A 149 -14.94 6.13 -7.10
C SER A 149 -13.89 5.09 -6.69
N LEU A 150 -12.82 5.58 -6.03
CA LEU A 150 -11.92 4.78 -5.24
C LEU A 150 -12.02 5.19 -3.78
N SER A 151 -12.03 4.24 -2.85
CA SER A 151 -11.83 4.52 -1.42
C SER A 151 -10.38 4.22 -1.05
N VAL A 152 -9.76 5.12 -0.29
CA VAL A 152 -8.40 4.97 0.23
C VAL A 152 -8.46 4.96 1.74
N VAL A 153 -7.97 3.91 2.35
CA VAL A 153 -8.11 3.66 3.78
C VAL A 153 -6.74 3.37 4.39
N ASP A 154 -6.45 4.04 5.51
CA ASP A 154 -5.41 3.61 6.43
C ASP A 154 -6.01 2.51 7.33
N PRO A 155 -5.49 1.28 7.28
CA PRO A 155 -6.10 0.16 7.99
C PRO A 155 -5.99 0.24 9.50
N LEU A 156 -5.04 1.00 10.07
CA LEU A 156 -4.84 1.21 11.51
C LEU A 156 -4.97 -0.07 12.35
N PHE A 157 -4.53 -1.21 11.85
CA PHE A 157 -4.74 -2.50 12.52
C PHE A 157 -4.18 -2.54 13.94
N GLY A 158 -3.10 -1.80 14.21
CA GLY A 158 -2.55 -1.65 15.56
C GLY A 158 -3.42 -0.82 16.50
N TYR A 159 -4.35 -0.03 15.97
CA TYR A 159 -5.21 0.89 16.74
C TYR A 159 -6.68 0.47 16.80
N GLY A 160 -6.99 -0.73 16.31
CA GLY A 160 -8.33 -1.31 16.36
C GLY A 160 -9.38 -0.65 15.46
N GLY A 161 -8.93 0.02 14.37
CA GLY A 161 -9.85 0.68 13.45
C GLY A 161 -9.25 0.96 12.08
N SER A 162 -9.98 1.68 11.26
CA SER A 162 -9.53 2.19 9.97
C SER A 162 -9.90 3.66 9.82
N LYS A 163 -9.07 4.41 9.09
CA LYS A 163 -9.30 5.81 8.79
C LYS A 163 -9.46 6.00 7.28
N LEU A 164 -10.57 6.59 6.85
CA LEU A 164 -10.72 7.04 5.46
C LEU A 164 -9.76 8.21 5.21
N LEU A 165 -8.82 8.01 4.28
CA LEU A 165 -7.88 9.04 3.88
C LEU A 165 -8.41 9.88 2.72
N ALA A 166 -8.97 9.21 1.71
CA ALA A 166 -9.49 9.87 0.52
C ALA A 166 -10.65 9.08 -0.10
N MET A 167 -11.53 9.83 -0.76
CA MET A 167 -12.50 9.31 -1.71
C MET A 167 -12.19 9.96 -3.05
N VAL A 168 -11.60 9.20 -3.97
CA VAL A 168 -11.18 9.72 -5.27
C VAL A 168 -12.31 9.51 -6.28
N PRO A 169 -12.96 10.59 -6.78
CA PRO A 169 -13.99 10.46 -7.79
C PRO A 169 -13.36 10.11 -9.15
N LEU A 170 -14.03 9.25 -9.89
CA LEU A 170 -13.73 8.92 -11.28
C LEU A 170 -14.81 9.50 -12.20
N SER A 171 -14.51 9.67 -13.48
CA SER A 171 -15.47 10.16 -14.49
C SER A 171 -16.60 9.17 -14.80
N ALA A 172 -16.36 7.87 -14.56
CA ALA A 172 -17.32 6.77 -14.61
C ALA A 172 -16.71 5.55 -13.89
N PRO A 173 -17.47 4.44 -13.69
CA PRO A 173 -16.96 3.24 -13.04
C PRO A 173 -15.69 2.70 -13.71
N GLY A 174 -14.67 2.44 -12.90
CA GLY A 174 -13.42 1.85 -13.34
C GLY A 174 -13.57 0.34 -13.62
N ARG A 175 -12.74 -0.19 -14.54
CA ARG A 175 -12.76 -1.62 -14.88
C ARG A 175 -11.51 -2.35 -14.40
N ASP A 176 -10.34 -1.79 -14.64
CA ASP A 176 -9.06 -2.38 -14.25
C ASP A 176 -8.13 -1.28 -13.76
N TRP A 177 -7.10 -1.66 -13.05
CA TRP A 177 -6.10 -0.75 -12.54
C TRP A 177 -4.71 -1.37 -12.46
N VAL A 178 -3.70 -0.50 -12.43
CA VAL A 178 -2.32 -0.93 -12.21
C VAL A 178 -1.52 0.19 -11.53
N LEU A 179 -0.68 -0.19 -10.57
CA LEU A 179 0.30 0.73 -9.98
C LEU A 179 1.51 0.91 -10.91
N GLY A 180 2.00 2.13 -11.00
CA GLY A 180 3.31 2.41 -11.57
C GLY A 180 4.44 1.77 -10.75
N SER A 181 5.63 1.61 -11.32
CA SER A 181 6.77 0.89 -10.72
C SER A 181 7.21 1.44 -9.35
N GLY A 182 7.05 2.74 -9.12
CA GLY A 182 7.34 3.40 -7.83
C GLY A 182 6.15 3.48 -6.88
N GLU A 183 4.99 2.97 -7.29
CA GLU A 183 3.71 3.06 -6.58
C GLU A 183 3.20 4.49 -6.32
N SER A 184 3.88 5.52 -6.85
CA SER A 184 3.44 6.92 -6.78
C SER A 184 2.31 7.25 -7.75
N ASP A 185 2.04 6.36 -8.69
CA ASP A 185 1.08 6.51 -9.76
C ASP A 185 0.14 5.31 -9.81
N LEU A 186 -1.17 5.56 -9.85
CA LEU A 186 -2.19 4.56 -10.07
C LEU A 186 -2.96 4.89 -11.34
N PHE A 187 -3.02 3.94 -12.26
CA PHE A 187 -3.76 4.05 -13.51
C PHE A 187 -5.05 3.22 -13.42
N VAL A 188 -6.18 3.81 -13.79
CA VAL A 188 -7.50 3.15 -13.76
C VAL A 188 -8.16 3.26 -15.12
N SER A 189 -8.50 2.14 -15.76
CA SER A 189 -9.21 2.14 -17.04
C SER A 189 -10.71 2.44 -16.85
N ILE A 190 -11.24 3.33 -17.68
CA ILE A 190 -12.64 3.76 -17.69
C ILE A 190 -13.21 3.55 -19.09
N PRO A 191 -13.70 2.34 -19.41
CA PRO A 191 -14.10 1.95 -20.79
C PRO A 191 -15.19 2.83 -21.38
N THR A 192 -16.17 3.23 -20.58
CA THR A 192 -17.33 4.02 -21.02
C THR A 192 -16.99 5.46 -21.40
N LYS A 193 -15.78 5.91 -21.07
CA LYS A 193 -15.27 7.26 -21.36
C LYS A 193 -14.08 7.27 -22.32
N ASP A 194 -13.64 6.08 -22.78
CA ASP A 194 -12.45 5.92 -23.62
C ASP A 194 -11.23 6.58 -22.99
N GLU A 195 -11.01 6.36 -21.69
CA GLU A 195 -9.91 6.98 -20.96
C GLU A 195 -9.29 6.11 -19.87
N VAL A 196 -8.07 6.47 -19.50
CA VAL A 196 -7.41 5.98 -18.31
C VAL A 196 -7.21 7.16 -17.36
N ALA A 197 -7.77 7.07 -16.16
CA ALA A 197 -7.50 8.03 -15.10
C ALA A 197 -6.13 7.77 -14.51
N TRP A 198 -5.33 8.82 -14.36
CA TRP A 198 -4.03 8.78 -13.70
C TRP A 198 -4.10 9.52 -12.37
N ILE A 199 -3.86 8.81 -11.28
CA ILE A 199 -4.02 9.27 -9.90
C ILE A 199 -2.66 9.29 -9.21
N ASP A 200 -2.34 10.40 -8.53
CA ASP A 200 -1.19 10.49 -7.64
C ASP A 200 -1.54 9.84 -6.31
N THR A 201 -0.87 8.74 -5.98
CA THR A 201 -1.10 7.99 -4.73
C THR A 201 -0.45 8.63 -3.51
N ARG A 202 0.28 9.74 -3.65
CA ARG A 202 0.83 10.52 -2.55
C ARG A 202 -0.18 11.55 -2.03
N THR A 203 -0.95 12.13 -2.96
CA THR A 203 -1.97 13.15 -2.66
C THR A 203 -3.40 12.61 -2.79
N TRP A 204 -3.58 11.45 -3.43
CA TRP A 204 -4.88 10.86 -3.77
C TRP A 204 -5.75 11.77 -4.64
N THR A 205 -5.10 12.47 -5.56
CA THR A 205 -5.76 13.36 -6.52
C THR A 205 -5.53 12.89 -7.95
N ALA A 206 -6.50 13.16 -8.82
CA ALA A 206 -6.35 12.89 -10.25
C ALA A 206 -5.32 13.85 -10.86
N LYS A 207 -4.24 13.32 -11.44
CA LYS A 207 -3.25 14.09 -12.21
C LYS A 207 -3.78 14.50 -13.57
N MET A 208 -4.36 13.54 -14.28
CA MET A 208 -4.91 13.75 -15.63
C MET A 208 -5.80 12.58 -16.06
N SER A 209 -6.54 12.80 -17.13
CA SER A 209 -7.24 11.77 -17.89
C SER A 209 -6.53 11.54 -19.23
N ILE A 210 -6.08 10.31 -19.48
CA ILE A 210 -5.40 9.90 -20.71
C ILE A 210 -6.45 9.37 -21.67
N LYS A 211 -6.66 10.04 -22.80
CA LYS A 211 -7.61 9.61 -23.83
C LYS A 211 -7.06 8.44 -24.64
N ILE A 212 -7.87 7.40 -24.76
CA ILE A 212 -7.59 6.17 -25.52
C ILE A 212 -8.59 6.11 -26.71
N LYS A 213 -8.17 5.58 -27.84
CA LYS A 213 -9.02 5.55 -29.05
C LYS A 213 -10.26 4.66 -28.94
N SER A 214 -10.26 3.71 -28.01
CA SER A 214 -11.31 2.69 -27.87
C SER A 214 -11.35 2.23 -26.43
N ALA A 215 -12.46 1.71 -25.98
CA ALA A 215 -12.73 1.28 -24.62
C ALA A 215 -11.52 0.57 -23.95
N PRO A 216 -10.80 1.20 -23.03
CA PRO A 216 -9.66 0.59 -22.34
C PRO A 216 -10.14 -0.53 -21.41
N GLY A 217 -9.55 -1.70 -21.53
CA GLY A 217 -9.82 -2.87 -20.69
C GLY A 217 -8.70 -3.12 -19.70
N ARG A 218 -7.96 -4.21 -19.93
CA ARG A 218 -6.82 -4.62 -19.11
C ARG A 218 -5.67 -3.65 -19.20
N LEU A 219 -5.04 -3.38 -18.06
CA LEU A 219 -3.86 -2.53 -17.93
C LEU A 219 -2.65 -3.34 -17.47
N ALA A 220 -1.47 -2.98 -17.96
CA ALA A 220 -0.21 -3.53 -17.44
C ALA A 220 0.91 -2.48 -17.53
N ILE A 221 1.79 -2.44 -16.50
CA ILE A 221 3.03 -1.67 -16.55
C ILE A 221 4.13 -2.53 -17.12
N GLN A 222 4.89 -2.00 -18.07
CA GLN A 222 6.10 -2.66 -18.57
C GLN A 222 7.09 -2.84 -17.40
N PRO A 223 7.83 -3.95 -17.30
CA PRO A 223 8.69 -4.24 -16.15
C PRO A 223 9.74 -3.17 -15.82
N ASP A 224 10.19 -2.38 -16.82
CA ASP A 224 11.11 -1.25 -16.63
C ASP A 224 10.40 0.04 -16.15
N GLY A 225 9.06 0.04 -16.08
CA GLY A 225 8.25 1.16 -15.63
C GLY A 225 8.03 2.27 -16.66
N HIS A 226 8.60 2.18 -17.88
CA HIS A 226 8.52 3.26 -18.85
C HIS A 226 7.18 3.41 -19.54
N TYR A 227 6.46 2.30 -19.74
CA TYR A 227 5.22 2.29 -20.49
C TYR A 227 4.07 1.63 -19.73
N LEU A 228 2.92 2.25 -19.84
CA LEU A 228 1.62 1.67 -19.54
C LEU A 228 1.04 1.05 -20.83
N TRP A 229 0.72 -0.22 -20.78
CA TRP A 229 0.08 -0.97 -21.86
C TRP A 229 -1.42 -1.05 -21.58
N VAL A 230 -2.23 -0.60 -22.53
CA VAL A 230 -3.69 -0.51 -22.40
C VAL A 230 -4.31 -1.38 -23.49
N LEU A 231 -4.89 -2.50 -23.09
CA LEU A 231 -5.63 -3.37 -24.01
C LEU A 231 -6.98 -2.76 -24.33
N THR A 232 -7.33 -2.81 -25.61
CA THR A 232 -8.63 -2.33 -26.11
C THR A 232 -9.20 -3.35 -27.09
N PRO A 233 -10.49 -3.32 -27.44
CA PRO A 233 -11.07 -4.28 -28.39
C PRO A 233 -10.37 -4.36 -29.75
N SER A 234 -9.67 -3.30 -30.17
CA SER A 234 -9.06 -3.19 -31.50
C SER A 234 -7.52 -3.23 -31.52
N GLY A 235 -6.87 -3.43 -30.36
CA GLY A 235 -5.42 -3.48 -30.25
C GLY A 235 -4.92 -3.00 -28.90
N VAL A 236 -3.65 -2.63 -28.86
CA VAL A 236 -2.98 -2.18 -27.63
C VAL A 236 -2.48 -0.75 -27.83
N ALA A 237 -2.89 0.17 -26.95
CA ALA A 237 -2.27 1.47 -26.82
C ALA A 237 -1.08 1.38 -25.85
N VAL A 238 0.06 1.88 -26.24
CA VAL A 238 1.25 2.01 -25.39
C VAL A 238 1.42 3.47 -25.02
N VAL A 239 1.35 3.77 -23.74
CA VAL A 239 1.38 5.13 -23.19
C VAL A 239 2.64 5.31 -22.36
N THR A 240 3.34 6.43 -22.53
CA THR A 240 4.49 6.76 -21.68
C THR A 240 4.02 7.02 -20.25
N ALA A 241 4.49 6.25 -19.29
CA ALA A 241 4.05 6.32 -17.89
C ALA A 241 4.47 7.65 -17.21
N GLU A 242 5.47 8.34 -17.73
CA GLU A 242 5.95 9.60 -17.18
C GLU A 242 5.03 10.80 -17.49
N ASN A 243 4.43 10.84 -18.69
CA ASN A 243 3.73 12.04 -19.17
C ASN A 243 2.36 11.76 -19.80
N GLY A 244 1.91 10.50 -19.84
CA GLY A 244 0.58 10.10 -20.36
C GLY A 244 0.43 10.19 -21.88
N LYS A 245 1.51 10.42 -22.64
CA LYS A 245 1.44 10.50 -24.10
C LYS A 245 1.43 9.12 -24.74
N THR A 246 0.56 8.92 -25.74
CA THR A 246 0.55 7.68 -26.53
C THR A 246 1.84 7.58 -27.36
N ALA A 247 2.68 6.59 -27.05
CA ALA A 247 3.92 6.30 -27.76
C ALA A 247 3.65 5.44 -29.02
N ALA A 248 2.72 4.50 -28.95
CA ALA A 248 2.37 3.64 -30.07
C ALA A 248 0.93 3.11 -29.97
N TRP A 249 0.40 2.75 -31.14
CA TRP A 249 -0.79 1.93 -31.26
C TRP A 249 -0.43 0.65 -32.02
N ILE A 250 -0.62 -0.50 -31.39
CA ILE A 250 -0.21 -1.79 -31.92
C ILE A 250 -1.44 -2.60 -32.26
N ALA A 251 -1.63 -2.90 -33.55
CA ALA A 251 -2.67 -3.82 -33.98
C ALA A 251 -2.31 -5.26 -33.57
N THR A 252 -3.19 -5.92 -32.83
CA THR A 252 -3.07 -7.33 -32.41
C THR A 252 -4.07 -8.20 -33.16
N GLY A 253 -4.32 -9.42 -32.69
CA GLY A 253 -5.49 -10.18 -33.09
C GLY A 253 -6.78 -9.56 -32.52
N LYS A 254 -7.94 -10.09 -32.96
CA LYS A 254 -9.24 -9.62 -32.46
C LYS A 254 -9.43 -9.97 -30.99
N SER A 255 -10.02 -9.01 -30.27
CA SER A 255 -10.39 -9.15 -28.86
C SER A 255 -9.22 -9.47 -27.94
N PRO A 256 -8.22 -8.55 -27.81
CA PRO A 256 -7.14 -8.68 -26.83
C PRO A 256 -7.73 -8.81 -25.42
N SER A 257 -7.33 -9.85 -24.68
CA SER A 257 -7.96 -10.20 -23.41
C SER A 257 -7.03 -10.04 -22.19
N ASP A 258 -5.77 -10.45 -22.32
CA ASP A 258 -4.79 -10.37 -21.23
C ASP A 258 -3.37 -10.20 -21.80
N ILE A 259 -2.41 -9.79 -20.92
CA ILE A 259 -1.02 -9.50 -21.33
C ILE A 259 -0.05 -10.01 -20.25
N ALA A 260 1.06 -10.60 -20.72
CA ALA A 260 2.21 -10.94 -19.89
C ALA A 260 3.51 -10.50 -20.56
N PHE A 261 4.53 -10.18 -19.74
CA PHE A 261 5.87 -9.87 -20.22
C PHE A 261 6.80 -11.05 -19.98
N GLY A 262 7.72 -11.29 -20.91
CA GLY A 262 8.79 -12.27 -20.74
C GLY A 262 9.79 -11.88 -19.66
N GLN A 263 10.78 -12.74 -19.40
CA GLN A 263 11.68 -12.68 -18.25
C GLN A 263 12.42 -11.35 -18.06
N ASP A 264 12.87 -10.73 -19.14
CA ASP A 264 13.61 -9.46 -19.15
C ASP A 264 12.75 -8.28 -19.62
N GLY A 265 11.43 -8.47 -19.75
CA GLY A 265 10.50 -7.47 -20.26
C GLY A 265 10.66 -7.15 -21.74
N ARG A 266 11.54 -7.83 -22.48
CA ARG A 266 11.81 -7.56 -23.89
C ARG A 266 10.63 -7.84 -24.80
N PHE A 267 9.85 -8.85 -24.48
CA PHE A 267 8.67 -9.22 -25.25
C PHE A 267 7.42 -9.16 -24.41
N ALA A 268 6.38 -8.56 -24.97
CA ALA A 268 5.03 -8.64 -24.47
C ALA A 268 4.23 -9.67 -25.28
N PHE A 269 3.43 -10.45 -24.58
CA PHE A 269 2.57 -11.50 -25.14
C PHE A 269 1.13 -11.14 -24.82
N VAL A 270 0.32 -10.91 -25.86
CA VAL A 270 -1.08 -10.48 -25.73
C VAL A 270 -1.98 -11.59 -26.26
N SER A 271 -2.82 -12.17 -25.40
CA SER A 271 -3.84 -13.13 -25.81
C SER A 271 -4.98 -12.45 -26.53
N ASN A 272 -5.46 -13.03 -27.65
CA ASN A 272 -6.51 -12.49 -28.51
C ASN A 272 -7.65 -13.52 -28.58
N ALA A 273 -8.70 -13.31 -27.78
CA ALA A 273 -9.73 -14.32 -27.55
C ALA A 273 -10.49 -14.73 -28.81
N GLU A 274 -10.90 -13.78 -29.66
CA GLU A 274 -11.63 -14.09 -30.89
C GLU A 274 -10.72 -14.55 -32.04
N ALA A 275 -9.42 -14.19 -31.98
CA ALA A 275 -8.48 -14.58 -33.03
C ALA A 275 -7.84 -15.94 -32.78
N GLY A 276 -7.95 -16.52 -31.58
CA GLY A 276 -7.33 -17.80 -31.23
C GLY A 276 -5.80 -17.73 -31.17
N THR A 277 -5.21 -16.55 -30.96
CA THR A 277 -3.78 -16.33 -31.07
C THR A 277 -3.21 -15.58 -29.87
N VAL A 278 -1.87 -15.60 -29.76
CA VAL A 278 -1.09 -14.69 -28.93
C VAL A 278 -0.24 -13.81 -29.84
N SER A 279 -0.40 -12.50 -29.74
CA SER A 279 0.47 -11.54 -30.43
C SER A 279 1.76 -11.36 -29.63
N VAL A 280 2.90 -11.56 -30.28
CA VAL A 280 4.24 -11.31 -29.71
C VAL A 280 4.71 -9.93 -30.17
N ILE A 281 5.06 -9.07 -29.22
CA ILE A 281 5.42 -7.69 -29.46
C ILE A 281 6.79 -7.41 -28.83
N ASP A 282 7.71 -6.85 -29.60
CA ASP A 282 8.99 -6.36 -29.08
C ASP A 282 8.77 -5.01 -28.37
N THR A 283 9.07 -4.96 -27.07
CA THR A 283 8.78 -3.79 -26.22
C THR A 283 9.72 -2.61 -26.45
N ARG A 284 10.89 -2.82 -27.06
CA ARG A 284 11.85 -1.76 -27.37
C ARG A 284 11.46 -1.02 -28.64
N THR A 285 10.99 -1.76 -29.64
CA THR A 285 10.58 -1.18 -30.93
C THR A 285 9.11 -0.85 -30.99
N LEU A 286 8.31 -1.35 -30.01
CA LEU A 286 6.84 -1.23 -29.96
C LEU A 286 6.17 -1.77 -31.23
N LYS A 287 6.71 -2.87 -31.78
CA LYS A 287 6.18 -3.50 -33.01
C LYS A 287 5.79 -4.94 -32.76
N LYS A 288 4.63 -5.32 -33.33
CA LYS A 288 4.23 -6.74 -33.37
C LYS A 288 5.17 -7.51 -34.29
N MET A 289 5.71 -8.60 -33.79
CA MET A 289 6.59 -9.49 -34.54
C MET A 289 5.81 -10.57 -35.28
N ARG A 290 4.90 -11.23 -34.56
CA ARG A 290 4.10 -12.34 -35.09
C ARG A 290 2.91 -12.65 -34.21
N ASP A 291 1.99 -13.45 -34.75
CA ASP A 291 0.92 -14.10 -33.98
C ASP A 291 1.27 -15.60 -33.85
N VAL A 292 1.06 -16.16 -32.67
CA VAL A 292 1.26 -17.58 -32.34
C VAL A 292 -0.11 -18.21 -32.10
N PRO A 293 -0.51 -19.27 -32.80
CA PRO A 293 -1.77 -19.98 -32.51
C PRO A 293 -1.79 -20.49 -31.07
N ALA A 294 -2.86 -20.19 -30.32
CA ALA A 294 -2.92 -20.49 -28.89
C ALA A 294 -4.19 -21.26 -28.46
N GLY A 295 -5.11 -21.50 -29.36
CA GLY A 295 -6.36 -22.22 -29.10
C GLY A 295 -7.53 -21.66 -29.87
N VAL A 296 -8.72 -21.78 -29.31
CA VAL A 296 -9.97 -21.26 -29.88
C VAL A 296 -10.37 -19.92 -29.25
N SER A 297 -10.24 -19.81 -27.93
CA SER A 297 -10.57 -18.59 -27.17
C SER A 297 -9.57 -18.40 -26.01
N PRO A 298 -8.34 -17.93 -26.31
CA PRO A 298 -7.34 -17.64 -25.30
C PRO A 298 -7.71 -16.40 -24.48
N VAL A 299 -8.03 -16.58 -23.18
CA VAL A 299 -8.63 -15.55 -22.34
C VAL A 299 -7.67 -14.98 -21.31
N SER A 300 -6.69 -15.75 -20.82
CA SER A 300 -5.72 -15.27 -19.83
C SER A 300 -4.34 -15.80 -20.12
N ILE A 301 -3.32 -15.03 -19.74
CA ILE A 301 -1.90 -15.37 -19.98
C ILE A 301 -1.07 -15.01 -18.75
N ALA A 302 -0.15 -15.89 -18.36
CA ALA A 302 0.79 -15.62 -17.28
C ALA A 302 2.18 -16.13 -17.64
N PHE A 303 3.20 -15.41 -17.19
CA PHE A 303 4.62 -15.80 -17.33
C PHE A 303 5.06 -16.59 -16.11
N SER A 304 5.75 -17.71 -16.34
CA SER A 304 6.47 -18.46 -15.32
C SER A 304 7.96 -18.10 -15.39
N ASN A 305 8.48 -17.46 -14.35
CA ASN A 305 9.91 -17.17 -14.24
C ASN A 305 10.76 -18.45 -14.09
N LYS A 306 10.20 -19.52 -13.52
CA LYS A 306 10.86 -20.83 -13.39
C LYS A 306 11.10 -21.50 -14.73
N ALA A 307 10.08 -21.48 -15.60
CA ALA A 307 10.15 -22.12 -16.91
C ALA A 307 10.68 -21.18 -18.02
N GLY A 308 10.64 -19.85 -17.82
CA GLY A 308 10.93 -18.88 -18.88
C GLY A 308 9.89 -18.88 -20.00
N MET A 309 8.66 -19.28 -19.73
CA MET A 309 7.58 -19.50 -20.69
C MET A 309 6.31 -18.77 -20.29
N VAL A 310 5.45 -18.47 -21.25
CA VAL A 310 4.10 -18.00 -21.01
C VAL A 310 3.10 -19.13 -21.18
N TYR A 311 2.09 -19.13 -20.30
CA TYR A 311 1.02 -20.10 -20.24
C TYR A 311 -0.30 -19.39 -20.55
N VAL A 312 -1.04 -19.90 -21.50
CA VAL A 312 -2.24 -19.29 -22.06
C VAL A 312 -3.41 -20.21 -21.82
N THR A 313 -4.41 -19.78 -21.05
CA THR A 313 -5.65 -20.55 -20.85
C THR A 313 -6.61 -20.31 -21.99
N ASP A 314 -7.17 -21.38 -22.50
CA ASP A 314 -8.27 -21.34 -23.47
C ASP A 314 -9.59 -21.72 -22.79
N SER A 315 -10.60 -20.85 -22.92
CA SER A 315 -11.89 -21.08 -22.29
C SER A 315 -12.78 -22.04 -23.07
N ALA A 316 -12.51 -22.26 -24.36
CA ALA A 316 -13.35 -23.06 -25.25
C ALA A 316 -12.85 -24.49 -25.44
N ASP A 317 -11.55 -24.68 -25.71
CA ASP A 317 -11.01 -26.00 -26.10
C ASP A 317 -10.48 -26.83 -24.91
N GLY A 318 -10.38 -26.22 -23.74
CA GLY A 318 -9.95 -26.92 -22.52
C GLY A 318 -8.48 -27.26 -22.48
N PHE A 319 -7.62 -26.42 -23.04
CA PHE A 319 -6.18 -26.54 -22.96
C PHE A 319 -5.52 -25.30 -22.36
N VAL A 320 -4.34 -25.52 -21.78
CA VAL A 320 -3.37 -24.45 -21.49
C VAL A 320 -2.24 -24.61 -22.49
N THR A 321 -2.07 -23.63 -23.38
CA THR A 321 -1.00 -23.60 -24.37
C THR A 321 0.25 -22.97 -23.76
N VAL A 322 1.40 -23.64 -23.89
CA VAL A 322 2.69 -23.17 -23.37
C VAL A 322 3.53 -22.67 -24.54
N ILE A 323 4.00 -21.42 -24.44
CA ILE A 323 4.77 -20.73 -25.48
C ILE A 323 6.15 -20.37 -24.93
N ASP A 324 7.19 -20.77 -25.63
CA ASP A 324 8.57 -20.37 -25.37
C ASP A 324 8.75 -18.88 -25.69
N THR A 325 9.21 -18.10 -24.70
CA THR A 325 9.33 -16.66 -24.83
C THR A 325 10.48 -16.18 -25.70
N MET A 326 11.46 -17.04 -25.99
CA MET A 326 12.61 -16.74 -26.86
C MET A 326 12.40 -17.22 -28.29
N ARG A 327 11.81 -18.41 -28.45
CA ARG A 327 11.54 -19.01 -29.76
C ARG A 327 10.23 -18.55 -30.38
N HIS A 328 9.34 -17.98 -29.56
CA HIS A 328 7.99 -17.55 -29.94
C HIS A 328 7.19 -18.69 -30.61
N SER A 329 7.25 -19.86 -30.02
CA SER A 329 6.60 -21.06 -30.55
C SER A 329 5.95 -21.88 -29.44
N VAL A 330 4.88 -22.60 -29.78
CA VAL A 330 4.23 -23.53 -28.86
C VAL A 330 5.15 -24.71 -28.57
N VAL A 331 5.38 -25.02 -27.31
CA VAL A 331 6.20 -26.14 -26.86
C VAL A 331 5.41 -27.22 -26.17
N ALA A 332 4.24 -26.91 -25.62
CA ALA A 332 3.36 -27.88 -24.98
C ALA A 332 1.89 -27.40 -25.00
N LYS A 333 0.99 -28.37 -24.87
CA LYS A 333 -0.43 -28.15 -24.56
C LYS A 333 -0.81 -29.05 -23.39
N ILE A 334 -1.30 -28.43 -22.31
CA ILE A 334 -1.68 -29.12 -21.08
C ILE A 334 -3.20 -29.23 -21.09
N LYS A 335 -3.72 -30.48 -21.04
CA LYS A 335 -5.17 -30.70 -21.04
C LYS A 335 -5.77 -30.30 -19.70
N THR A 336 -6.79 -29.47 -19.76
CA THR A 336 -7.69 -29.09 -18.68
C THR A 336 -9.13 -29.41 -19.12
N ALA A 337 -10.10 -28.55 -18.81
CA ALA A 337 -11.43 -28.63 -19.39
C ALA A 337 -11.87 -27.25 -19.90
N SER A 338 -12.87 -27.22 -20.78
CA SER A 338 -13.54 -25.99 -21.20
C SER A 338 -14.08 -25.20 -19.99
N GLY A 339 -14.15 -23.87 -20.09
CA GLY A 339 -14.49 -22.98 -18.99
C GLY A 339 -13.28 -22.51 -18.19
N ALA A 340 -12.05 -22.92 -18.55
CA ALA A 340 -10.82 -22.40 -17.94
C ALA A 340 -10.73 -20.88 -18.13
N SER A 341 -10.42 -20.15 -17.06
CA SER A 341 -10.49 -18.69 -17.03
C SER A 341 -9.14 -18.07 -16.74
N ARG A 342 -8.84 -17.76 -15.49
CA ARG A 342 -7.59 -17.07 -15.10
C ARG A 342 -6.47 -18.04 -14.79
N ILE A 343 -5.24 -17.66 -15.17
CA ILE A 343 -4.02 -18.33 -14.72
C ILE A 343 -3.13 -17.38 -13.94
N ARG A 344 -2.56 -17.86 -12.84
CA ARG A 344 -1.55 -17.17 -12.03
C ARG A 344 -0.52 -18.16 -11.55
N PHE A 345 0.73 -17.70 -11.42
CA PHE A 345 1.83 -18.49 -10.85
C PHE A 345 2.13 -18.06 -9.42
N ALA A 346 2.45 -19.03 -8.56
CA ALA A 346 3.09 -18.77 -7.28
C ALA A 346 4.42 -18.00 -7.48
N ARG A 347 4.91 -17.33 -6.42
CA ARG A 347 6.06 -16.43 -6.51
C ARG A 347 7.32 -17.08 -7.09
N ASP A 348 7.55 -18.38 -6.82
CA ASP A 348 8.66 -19.13 -7.37
C ASP A 348 8.51 -19.43 -8.88
N GLY A 349 7.33 -19.21 -9.45
CA GLY A 349 6.99 -19.48 -10.85
C GLY A 349 6.79 -20.96 -11.19
N ARG A 350 6.91 -21.87 -10.22
CA ARG A 350 6.76 -23.31 -10.48
C ARG A 350 5.29 -23.71 -10.60
N TRP A 351 4.50 -23.35 -9.60
CA TRP A 351 3.10 -23.77 -9.51
C TRP A 351 2.17 -22.76 -10.18
N GLY A 352 1.55 -23.17 -11.29
CA GLY A 352 0.52 -22.42 -11.98
C GLY A 352 -0.87 -22.89 -11.55
N PHE A 353 -1.75 -21.94 -11.21
CA PHE A 353 -3.14 -22.21 -10.84
C PHE A 353 -4.07 -21.66 -11.91
N VAL A 354 -4.95 -22.50 -12.41
CA VAL A 354 -5.96 -22.14 -13.43
C VAL A 354 -7.34 -22.34 -12.85
N THR A 355 -8.14 -21.26 -12.79
CA THR A 355 -9.53 -21.32 -12.32
C THR A 355 -10.45 -21.80 -13.43
N ASN A 356 -11.43 -22.63 -13.07
CA ASN A 356 -12.55 -23.01 -13.95
C ASN A 356 -13.90 -22.78 -13.24
N PRO A 357 -14.52 -21.60 -13.44
CA PRO A 357 -15.77 -21.26 -12.79
C PRO A 357 -16.93 -22.20 -13.11
N ASP A 358 -16.98 -22.71 -14.36
CA ASP A 358 -18.07 -23.54 -14.87
C ASP A 358 -18.06 -24.93 -14.23
N ARG A 359 -16.87 -25.47 -14.00
CA ARG A 359 -16.69 -26.80 -13.39
C ARG A 359 -16.53 -26.78 -11.89
N LYS A 360 -16.34 -25.61 -11.27
CA LYS A 360 -15.99 -25.47 -9.85
C LYS A 360 -14.67 -26.17 -9.52
N GLU A 361 -13.69 -26.00 -10.39
CA GLU A 361 -12.38 -26.65 -10.30
C GLU A 361 -11.26 -25.62 -10.41
N VAL A 362 -10.12 -25.96 -9.81
CA VAL A 362 -8.84 -25.30 -10.05
C VAL A 362 -7.81 -26.35 -10.45
N TYR A 363 -7.14 -26.09 -11.56
CA TYR A 363 -6.06 -26.96 -12.06
C TYR A 363 -4.73 -26.43 -11.57
N ILE A 364 -3.87 -27.31 -11.01
CA ILE A 364 -2.53 -26.99 -10.57
C ILE A 364 -1.54 -27.58 -11.55
N LEU A 365 -0.75 -26.71 -12.19
CA LEU A 365 0.23 -27.03 -13.21
C LEU A 365 1.64 -26.95 -12.63
N ASP A 366 2.52 -27.89 -13.00
CA ASP A 366 3.97 -27.78 -12.75
C ASP A 366 4.66 -27.23 -14.01
N SER A 367 5.18 -26.03 -13.92
CA SER A 367 5.88 -25.38 -15.03
C SER A 367 7.24 -26.01 -15.34
N ALA A 368 7.84 -26.76 -14.41
CA ALA A 368 9.10 -27.45 -14.64
C ALA A 368 8.95 -28.66 -15.57
N SER A 369 7.76 -29.29 -15.55
CA SER A 369 7.45 -30.45 -16.38
C SER A 369 6.42 -30.18 -17.49
N ASN A 370 5.78 -29.02 -17.48
CA ASN A 370 4.63 -28.66 -18.33
C ASN A 370 3.49 -29.68 -18.23
N GLN A 371 3.15 -30.09 -17.00
CA GLN A 371 2.11 -31.09 -16.76
C GLN A 371 1.04 -30.58 -15.79
N LEU A 372 -0.17 -31.11 -15.96
CA LEU A 372 -1.23 -31.03 -14.96
C LEU A 372 -0.86 -31.94 -13.78
N MET A 373 -0.70 -31.38 -12.59
CA MET A 373 -0.40 -32.11 -11.37
C MET A 373 -1.67 -32.52 -10.62
N HIS A 374 -2.58 -31.57 -10.41
CA HIS A 374 -3.80 -31.80 -9.63
C HIS A 374 -4.99 -31.06 -10.25
N THR A 375 -6.15 -31.66 -10.04
CA THR A 375 -7.46 -31.00 -10.17
C THR A 375 -8.04 -30.92 -8.78
N VAL A 376 -8.38 -29.73 -8.33
CA VAL A 376 -8.93 -29.45 -7.00
C VAL A 376 -10.38 -29.00 -7.14
N ASP A 377 -11.28 -29.73 -6.51
CA ASP A 377 -12.69 -29.34 -6.39
C ASP A 377 -12.80 -28.09 -5.49
N THR A 378 -13.60 -27.13 -5.92
CA THR A 378 -13.75 -25.85 -5.24
C THR A 378 -15.21 -25.51 -4.96
N LYS A 379 -15.45 -24.39 -4.29
CA LYS A 379 -16.77 -23.79 -4.15
C LYS A 379 -17.21 -23.18 -5.50
N PRO A 380 -18.50 -22.81 -5.64
CA PRO A 380 -19.00 -22.28 -6.91
C PRO A 380 -18.29 -21.02 -7.39
N ALA A 381 -17.99 -20.98 -8.70
CA ALA A 381 -17.42 -19.86 -9.43
C ALA A 381 -16.06 -19.36 -8.88
N PRO A 382 -15.00 -20.22 -8.84
CA PRO A 382 -13.65 -19.76 -8.54
C PRO A 382 -13.21 -18.75 -9.59
N ASP A 383 -12.77 -17.56 -9.14
CA ASP A 383 -12.49 -16.44 -10.05
C ASP A 383 -11.10 -15.85 -9.93
N GLN A 384 -10.42 -16.08 -8.82
CA GLN A 384 -9.10 -15.54 -8.56
C GLN A 384 -8.25 -16.46 -7.70
N VAL A 385 -6.94 -16.45 -7.97
CA VAL A 385 -5.93 -17.06 -7.08
C VAL A 385 -4.89 -16.01 -6.74
N THR A 386 -4.57 -15.89 -5.44
CA THR A 386 -3.56 -14.99 -4.89
C THR A 386 -2.66 -15.79 -3.95
N PHE A 387 -1.43 -15.35 -3.71
CA PHE A 387 -0.43 -16.10 -2.99
C PHE A 387 0.18 -15.33 -1.83
N THR A 388 0.48 -16.05 -0.75
CA THR A 388 1.57 -15.74 0.18
C THR A 388 2.79 -16.61 -0.19
N ASP A 389 3.84 -16.57 0.61
CA ASP A 389 5.00 -17.43 0.37
C ASP A 389 4.68 -18.93 0.52
N ASN A 390 3.68 -19.28 1.36
CA ASN A 390 3.36 -20.66 1.74
C ASN A 390 2.03 -21.16 1.17
N LEU A 391 1.08 -20.27 0.86
CA LEU A 391 -0.28 -20.62 0.51
C LEU A 391 -0.74 -20.00 -0.80
N ALA A 392 -1.56 -20.75 -1.52
CA ALA A 392 -2.44 -20.23 -2.57
C ALA A 392 -3.85 -20.03 -2.01
N TYR A 393 -4.43 -18.87 -2.22
CA TYR A 393 -5.78 -18.47 -1.80
C TYR A 393 -6.69 -18.41 -3.02
N ILE A 394 -7.79 -19.16 -2.99
CA ILE A 394 -8.75 -19.25 -4.10
C ILE A 394 -10.05 -18.58 -3.68
N ARG A 395 -10.39 -17.47 -4.33
CA ARG A 395 -11.65 -16.76 -4.11
C ARG A 395 -12.75 -17.31 -5.02
N HIS A 396 -13.97 -17.21 -4.53
CA HIS A 396 -15.18 -17.64 -5.24
C HIS A 396 -16.20 -16.52 -5.29
N ARG A 397 -16.87 -16.33 -6.44
CA ARG A 397 -17.98 -15.37 -6.53
C ARG A 397 -19.29 -15.96 -5.98
N GLY A 398 -19.45 -17.27 -6.09
CA GLY A 398 -20.63 -17.99 -5.64
C GLY A 398 -20.56 -18.54 -4.21
N SER A 399 -19.51 -18.23 -3.47
CA SER A 399 -19.33 -18.63 -2.07
C SER A 399 -18.63 -17.53 -1.28
N ASP A 400 -18.98 -17.44 0.00
CA ASP A 400 -18.26 -16.61 0.98
C ASP A 400 -16.93 -17.22 1.42
N GLN A 401 -16.69 -18.51 1.13
CA GLN A 401 -15.47 -19.22 1.51
C GLN A 401 -14.32 -18.94 0.55
N VAL A 402 -13.16 -18.62 1.11
CA VAL A 402 -11.87 -18.60 0.43
C VAL A 402 -11.15 -19.90 0.74
N LEU A 403 -10.76 -20.66 -0.28
CA LEU A 403 -10.00 -21.90 -0.09
C LEU A 403 -8.50 -21.59 -0.04
N MET A 404 -7.77 -22.38 0.74
CA MET A 404 -6.32 -22.32 0.86
C MET A 404 -5.69 -23.66 0.50
N VAL A 405 -4.61 -23.61 -0.28
CA VAL A 405 -3.79 -24.75 -0.66
C VAL A 405 -2.35 -24.49 -0.23
N HIS A 406 -1.77 -25.40 0.56
CA HIS A 406 -0.36 -25.33 0.93
C HIS A 406 0.54 -25.61 -0.27
N LEU A 407 1.43 -24.67 -0.63
CA LEU A 407 2.30 -24.78 -1.79
C LEU A 407 3.37 -25.88 -1.67
N ASP A 408 3.84 -26.16 -0.46
CA ASP A 408 4.79 -27.24 -0.15
C ASP A 408 4.13 -28.63 -0.18
N ALA A 409 2.82 -28.71 0.03
CA ALA A 409 2.05 -29.94 -0.04
C ALA A 409 1.72 -30.37 -1.49
N ILE A 410 2.01 -29.54 -2.50
CA ILE A 410 1.84 -29.87 -3.93
C ILE A 410 3.01 -30.75 -4.37
N GLY A 411 3.16 -31.94 -3.82
CA GLY A 411 4.41 -32.70 -4.05
C GLY A 411 4.34 -33.76 -5.13
N ARG A 412 3.28 -34.56 -5.18
CA ARG A 412 3.22 -35.74 -6.05
C ARG A 412 1.95 -35.74 -6.88
N ARG A 413 2.10 -36.00 -8.17
CA ARG A 413 0.96 -36.17 -9.07
C ARG A 413 0.01 -37.26 -8.55
N GLY A 414 -1.28 -36.91 -8.45
CA GLY A 414 -2.33 -37.84 -7.98
C GLY A 414 -2.41 -38.03 -6.46
N ALA A 415 -1.53 -37.40 -5.66
CA ALA A 415 -1.72 -37.34 -4.21
C ALA A 415 -2.85 -36.36 -3.85
N PRO A 416 -3.60 -36.61 -2.77
CA PRO A 416 -4.63 -35.65 -2.33
C PRO A 416 -3.99 -34.32 -1.95
N VAL A 417 -4.53 -33.23 -2.49
CA VAL A 417 -4.14 -31.87 -2.07
C VAL A 417 -5.01 -31.49 -0.87
N SER A 418 -4.38 -31.17 0.25
CA SER A 418 -5.09 -30.67 1.41
C SER A 418 -5.61 -29.26 1.15
N VAL A 419 -6.92 -29.06 1.33
CA VAL A 419 -7.60 -27.80 1.16
C VAL A 419 -8.28 -27.45 2.47
N VAL A 420 -8.03 -26.25 2.97
CA VAL A 420 -8.73 -25.66 4.11
C VAL A 420 -9.42 -24.38 3.67
N ASP A 421 -10.40 -23.91 4.41
CA ASP A 421 -11.14 -22.70 4.04
C ASP A 421 -11.34 -21.76 5.24
N PHE A 422 -11.63 -20.50 4.92
CA PHE A 422 -12.08 -19.50 5.87
C PHE A 422 -13.15 -18.60 5.23
N PRO A 423 -14.03 -17.98 6.01
CA PRO A 423 -15.02 -17.05 5.46
C PRO A 423 -14.36 -15.75 5.01
N GLY A 424 -14.43 -15.45 3.72
CA GLY A 424 -13.98 -14.17 3.10
C GLY A 424 -15.04 -13.08 3.14
N GLY A 425 -16.07 -13.25 4.00
CA GLY A 425 -17.18 -12.32 4.17
C GLY A 425 -18.38 -13.02 4.82
N LYS A 426 -19.47 -12.26 5.01
CA LYS A 426 -20.76 -12.76 5.53
C LYS A 426 -21.64 -13.33 4.41
N ASN A 427 -21.42 -12.85 3.20
CA ASN A 427 -22.18 -13.22 2.01
C ASN A 427 -21.24 -13.55 0.87
N PRO A 428 -21.65 -14.39 -0.11
CA PRO A 428 -20.92 -14.55 -1.35
C PRO A 428 -20.75 -13.20 -2.07
N PRO A 429 -19.58 -12.91 -2.66
CA PRO A 429 -19.34 -11.64 -3.38
C PRO A 429 -20.37 -11.32 -4.47
N GLY A 430 -20.88 -12.34 -5.16
CA GLY A 430 -21.94 -12.22 -6.15
C GLY A 430 -21.49 -11.73 -7.53
N ALA A 431 -22.45 -11.53 -8.43
CA ALA A 431 -22.21 -11.24 -9.84
C ALA A 431 -21.56 -9.87 -10.12
N GLY A 432 -21.69 -8.90 -9.20
CA GLY A 432 -21.04 -7.58 -9.37
C GLY A 432 -19.51 -7.64 -9.46
N ALA A 433 -18.89 -8.69 -8.96
CA ALA A 433 -17.45 -8.92 -9.07
C ALA A 433 -17.02 -9.39 -10.49
N GLU A 434 -17.95 -9.74 -11.37
CA GLU A 434 -17.63 -10.22 -12.72
C GLU A 434 -17.15 -9.13 -13.67
N SER A 435 -17.46 -7.88 -13.38
CA SER A 435 -17.21 -6.77 -14.30
C SER A 435 -15.75 -6.32 -14.34
N THR A 436 -14.90 -6.76 -13.40
CA THR A 436 -13.52 -6.31 -13.30
C THR A 436 -12.51 -7.45 -13.43
N PRO A 437 -11.45 -7.29 -14.25
CA PRO A 437 -10.27 -8.16 -14.21
C PRO A 437 -9.34 -7.85 -13.01
N ALA A 438 -9.56 -6.75 -12.32
CA ALA A 438 -8.79 -6.38 -11.13
C ALA A 438 -9.02 -7.35 -9.98
N ASP A 439 -8.01 -7.53 -9.13
CA ASP A 439 -8.03 -8.54 -8.10
C ASP A 439 -8.82 -8.10 -6.86
N GLY A 440 -9.74 -8.96 -6.39
CA GLY A 440 -10.51 -8.73 -5.16
C GLY A 440 -9.85 -9.27 -3.90
N MET A 441 -8.63 -9.82 -4.01
CA MET A 441 -7.79 -10.22 -2.88
C MET A 441 -6.36 -9.75 -3.11
N VAL A 442 -5.68 -9.34 -2.03
CA VAL A 442 -4.27 -8.94 -2.07
C VAL A 442 -3.58 -9.31 -0.77
N GLN A 443 -2.30 -9.70 -0.85
CA GLN A 443 -1.46 -9.93 0.33
C GLN A 443 -1.19 -8.61 1.05
N VAL A 444 -1.27 -8.64 2.39
CA VAL A 444 -0.84 -7.51 3.23
C VAL A 444 0.69 -7.40 3.18
N PRO A 445 1.24 -6.23 2.92
CA PRO A 445 2.68 -6.06 2.83
C PRO A 445 3.40 -6.43 4.14
N GLY A 446 4.42 -7.29 4.03
CA GLY A 446 5.26 -7.72 5.16
C GLY A 446 4.60 -8.65 6.16
N GLU A 447 3.38 -9.07 5.91
CA GLU A 447 2.65 -10.00 6.75
C GLU A 447 2.21 -11.24 5.95
N VAL A 448 2.03 -12.35 6.66
CA VAL A 448 1.36 -13.54 6.12
C VAL A 448 -0.15 -13.39 6.35
N ALA A 449 -0.71 -12.41 5.64
CA ALA A 449 -2.10 -12.02 5.79
C ALA A 449 -2.68 -11.58 4.44
N MET A 450 -4.01 -11.65 4.33
CA MET A 450 -4.78 -11.33 3.13
C MET A 450 -5.85 -10.30 3.41
N LEU A 451 -6.05 -9.39 2.47
CA LEU A 451 -7.23 -8.54 2.37
C LEU A 451 -8.18 -9.13 1.34
N VAL A 452 -9.46 -9.24 1.67
CA VAL A 452 -10.50 -9.78 0.82
C VAL A 452 -11.62 -8.75 0.68
N ALA A 453 -11.79 -8.22 -0.53
CA ALA A 453 -12.88 -7.31 -0.84
C ALA A 453 -14.19 -8.09 -1.06
N ASN A 454 -15.23 -7.70 -0.35
CA ASN A 454 -16.57 -8.27 -0.52
C ASN A 454 -17.56 -7.17 -0.91
N PRO A 455 -17.98 -7.11 -2.19
CA PRO A 455 -18.91 -6.08 -2.67
C PRO A 455 -20.27 -6.12 -1.99
N ARG A 456 -20.78 -7.32 -1.70
CA ARG A 456 -22.12 -7.49 -1.11
C ARG A 456 -22.18 -7.04 0.33
N ASP A 457 -21.09 -7.25 1.07
CA ASP A 457 -20.96 -6.80 2.45
C ASP A 457 -20.52 -5.33 2.55
N LYS A 458 -20.09 -4.73 1.44
CA LYS A 458 -19.51 -3.37 1.38
C LYS A 458 -18.33 -3.22 2.35
N ALA A 459 -17.51 -4.25 2.44
CA ALA A 459 -16.43 -4.37 3.42
C ALA A 459 -15.18 -5.01 2.80
N VAL A 460 -14.05 -4.80 3.48
CA VAL A 460 -12.80 -5.51 3.24
C VAL A 460 -12.46 -6.28 4.51
N TYR A 461 -12.23 -7.58 4.36
CA TYR A 461 -11.89 -8.49 5.46
C TYR A 461 -10.38 -8.67 5.54
N TYR A 462 -9.86 -8.66 6.77
CA TYR A 462 -8.46 -8.93 7.07
C TYR A 462 -8.33 -10.33 7.67
N TYR A 463 -7.67 -11.21 6.96
CA TYR A 463 -7.38 -12.58 7.38
C TYR A 463 -5.89 -12.76 7.61
N LYS A 464 -5.49 -13.30 8.76
CA LYS A 464 -4.12 -13.68 9.07
C LYS A 464 -3.97 -15.19 8.99
N GLU A 465 -2.89 -15.65 8.35
CA GLU A 465 -2.61 -17.08 8.16
C GLU A 465 -2.62 -17.85 9.50
N GLY A 466 -3.23 -19.03 9.49
CA GLY A 466 -3.40 -19.87 10.67
C GLY A 466 -4.65 -19.58 11.51
N MET A 467 -5.45 -18.56 11.16
CA MET A 467 -6.71 -18.26 11.84
C MET A 467 -7.88 -19.00 11.16
N ALA A 468 -8.91 -19.36 11.94
CA ALA A 468 -10.11 -20.00 11.40
C ALA A 468 -11.12 -19.01 10.79
N ALA A 469 -10.95 -17.71 11.06
CA ALA A 469 -11.81 -16.63 10.58
C ALA A 469 -11.00 -15.33 10.42
N PRO A 470 -11.52 -14.32 9.68
CA PRO A 470 -10.91 -13.00 9.62
C PRO A 470 -10.72 -12.41 11.02
N MET A 471 -9.57 -11.81 11.27
CA MET A 471 -9.26 -11.12 12.53
C MET A 471 -9.98 -9.77 12.62
N GLY A 472 -10.40 -9.21 11.49
CA GLY A 472 -11.09 -7.94 11.44
C GLY A 472 -11.74 -7.70 10.10
N GLU A 473 -12.62 -6.72 10.09
CA GLU A 473 -13.23 -6.18 8.87
C GLU A 473 -13.31 -4.66 9.00
N PHE A 474 -13.23 -3.96 7.89
CA PHE A 474 -13.58 -2.56 7.87
C PHE A 474 -14.59 -2.28 6.77
N SER A 475 -15.56 -1.44 7.09
CA SER A 475 -16.57 -0.98 6.15
C SER A 475 -15.91 -0.13 5.06
N ASN A 476 -16.31 -0.35 3.82
CA ASN A 476 -15.89 0.48 2.70
C ASN A 476 -16.78 1.74 2.55
N TYR A 477 -17.15 2.34 3.68
CA TYR A 477 -17.89 3.61 3.77
C TYR A 477 -19.18 3.65 2.93
N GLY A 478 -19.85 2.51 2.81
CA GLY A 478 -21.10 2.37 2.06
C GLY A 478 -20.94 2.01 0.58
N HIS A 479 -19.73 2.04 0.03
CA HIS A 479 -19.42 1.66 -1.34
C HIS A 479 -19.15 0.16 -1.48
N GLN A 480 -19.44 -0.39 -2.65
CA GLN A 480 -19.20 -1.80 -2.98
C GLN A 480 -17.78 -1.99 -3.55
N PRO A 481 -16.82 -2.58 -2.80
CA PRO A 481 -15.45 -2.78 -3.27
C PRO A 481 -15.41 -3.97 -4.25
N LEU A 482 -15.26 -3.73 -5.55
CA LEU A 482 -15.12 -4.77 -6.56
C LEU A 482 -13.72 -5.41 -6.54
N ALA A 483 -12.71 -4.58 -6.26
CA ALA A 483 -11.32 -4.99 -6.20
C ALA A 483 -10.60 -4.26 -5.07
N VAL A 484 -9.46 -4.81 -4.63
CA VAL A 484 -8.61 -4.25 -3.59
C VAL A 484 -7.15 -4.33 -4.01
N LEU A 485 -6.39 -3.27 -3.75
CA LEU A 485 -4.93 -3.25 -3.86
C LEU A 485 -4.33 -2.54 -2.64
N VAL A 486 -3.03 -2.70 -2.48
CA VAL A 486 -2.27 -2.04 -1.43
C VAL A 486 -1.20 -1.16 -2.06
N VAL A 487 -1.10 0.07 -1.58
CA VAL A 487 0.02 0.98 -1.85
C VAL A 487 0.97 0.91 -0.67
N ASP A 488 2.13 0.29 -0.89
CA ASP A 488 3.11 0.03 0.16
C ASP A 488 4.09 1.20 0.30
N ARG A 489 3.87 2.04 1.32
CA ARG A 489 4.72 3.18 1.69
C ARG A 489 5.73 2.84 2.79
N ARG A 490 5.85 1.59 3.15
CA ARG A 490 6.79 1.17 4.18
C ARG A 490 8.23 1.34 3.71
N LEU A 491 9.09 1.59 4.68
CA LEU A 491 10.53 1.59 4.49
C LEU A 491 11.00 0.19 4.09
N ARG A 492 11.45 0.03 2.84
CA ARG A 492 11.82 -1.28 2.28
C ARG A 492 12.97 -1.19 1.29
N GLU A 493 13.63 -2.31 1.12
CA GLU A 493 14.65 -2.51 0.09
C GLU A 493 13.98 -2.52 -1.29
N ARG A 494 14.33 -1.58 -2.18
CA ARG A 494 13.72 -1.48 -3.52
C ARG A 494 14.67 -1.87 -4.64
N VAL A 495 15.83 -1.24 -4.72
CA VAL A 495 16.74 -1.35 -5.87
C VAL A 495 18.10 -1.93 -5.49
N LYS A 496 18.67 -1.52 -4.37
CA LYS A 496 20.02 -1.90 -3.95
C LYS A 496 19.99 -2.65 -2.62
N PRO A 497 20.68 -3.80 -2.50
CA PRO A 497 20.82 -4.50 -1.24
C PRO A 497 21.32 -3.55 -0.12
N GLY A 498 20.70 -3.65 1.06
CA GLY A 498 21.02 -2.84 2.23
C GLY A 498 20.59 -1.37 2.16
N VAL A 499 19.85 -0.95 1.12
CA VAL A 499 19.31 0.40 0.98
C VAL A 499 17.79 0.35 1.09
N TYR A 500 17.27 0.95 2.16
CA TYR A 500 15.84 0.99 2.49
C TYR A 500 15.29 2.37 2.19
N GLU A 501 14.21 2.42 1.42
CA GLU A 501 13.68 3.66 0.87
C GLU A 501 12.16 3.72 1.02
N THR A 502 11.65 4.94 1.27
CA THR A 502 10.23 5.26 1.16
C THR A 502 10.03 6.72 0.78
N GLU A 503 8.85 7.06 0.29
CA GLU A 503 8.46 8.42 -0.06
C GLU A 503 7.35 8.92 0.86
N ALA A 504 7.43 10.20 1.24
CA ALA A 504 6.35 10.88 1.94
C ALA A 504 6.25 12.34 1.50
N ILE A 505 5.12 12.98 1.82
CA ILE A 505 4.95 14.43 1.66
C ILE A 505 5.20 15.09 2.99
N LEU A 506 6.06 16.10 3.00
CA LEU A 506 6.37 16.88 4.20
C LEU A 506 5.17 17.74 4.60
N GLY A 507 4.77 17.60 5.86
CA GLY A 507 3.68 18.37 6.45
C GLY A 507 4.07 19.80 6.81
N ASN A 508 3.84 20.19 8.08
CA ASN A 508 4.10 21.55 8.58
C ASN A 508 5.59 21.89 8.61
N PRO A 509 5.98 23.18 8.49
CA PRO A 509 7.35 23.61 8.68
C PRO A 509 7.78 23.43 10.16
N GLY A 510 9.05 23.12 10.37
CA GLY A 510 9.58 22.91 11.71
C GLY A 510 10.81 22.01 11.76
N LEU A 511 11.26 21.75 12.98
CA LEU A 511 12.31 20.79 13.27
C LEU A 511 11.67 19.44 13.61
N TYR A 512 12.15 18.39 12.98
CA TYR A 512 11.66 17.02 13.16
C TYR A 512 12.79 16.08 13.60
N ASP A 513 12.40 15.02 14.28
CA ASP A 513 13.19 13.83 14.51
C ASP A 513 12.68 12.68 13.64
N VAL A 514 13.56 12.09 12.83
CA VAL A 514 13.29 10.81 12.18
C VAL A 514 13.79 9.71 13.11
N VAL A 515 12.87 9.12 13.85
CA VAL A 515 13.10 8.03 14.78
C VAL A 515 13.30 6.75 13.99
N PHE A 516 14.49 6.19 14.03
CA PHE A 516 14.86 4.95 13.33
C PHE A 516 14.99 3.80 14.32
N LEU A 517 14.46 2.65 13.94
CA LEU A 517 14.57 1.38 14.67
C LEU A 517 15.09 0.28 13.74
N LEU A 518 16.11 -0.45 14.17
CA LEU A 518 16.45 -1.77 13.68
C LEU A 518 16.30 -2.75 14.85
N ASP A 519 15.65 -3.89 14.63
CA ASP A 519 15.36 -4.83 15.72
C ASP A 519 16.50 -5.81 15.98
N SER A 520 17.26 -6.16 14.96
CA SER A 520 18.35 -7.14 15.09
C SER A 520 19.58 -6.73 14.27
N PRO A 521 20.64 -6.27 14.94
CA PRO A 521 20.74 -5.92 16.37
C PRO A 521 19.82 -4.74 16.70
N ARG A 522 19.37 -4.64 17.96
CA ARG A 522 18.48 -3.54 18.36
C ARG A 522 19.22 -2.22 18.40
N LEU A 523 18.91 -1.36 17.45
CA LEU A 523 19.52 -0.04 17.33
C LEU A 523 18.41 1.01 17.18
N ILE A 524 18.48 2.07 18.00
CA ILE A 524 17.54 3.20 18.00
C ILE A 524 18.36 4.47 17.82
N HIS A 525 17.94 5.31 16.85
CA HIS A 525 18.57 6.60 16.63
C HIS A 525 17.58 7.62 16.06
N CYS A 526 17.74 8.89 16.42
CA CYS A 526 16.94 9.99 15.90
C CYS A 526 17.79 10.91 15.01
N PHE A 527 17.41 10.98 13.73
CA PHE A 527 18.03 11.87 12.75
C PHE A 527 17.24 13.18 12.67
N PRO A 528 17.86 14.35 12.92
CA PRO A 528 17.16 15.62 12.78
C PRO A 528 16.91 15.96 11.32
N VAL A 529 15.72 16.51 11.03
CA VAL A 529 15.33 17.03 9.71
C VAL A 529 14.66 18.38 9.90
N THR A 530 15.05 19.37 9.11
CA THR A 530 14.40 20.69 9.12
C THR A 530 13.55 20.84 7.89
N VAL A 531 12.29 21.24 8.07
CA VAL A 531 11.33 21.55 7.00
C VAL A 531 11.11 23.06 7.01
N ALA A 532 11.46 23.73 5.92
CA ALA A 532 11.26 25.16 5.76
C ALA A 532 9.82 25.50 5.36
N GLU A 533 9.39 26.72 5.61
CA GLU A 533 8.14 27.25 5.10
C GLU A 533 8.14 27.26 3.56
N ASN A 534 6.98 27.01 2.98
CA ASN A 534 6.78 27.13 1.53
C ASN A 534 5.74 28.23 1.26
N PRO A 535 6.18 29.42 0.82
CA PRO A 535 5.28 30.54 0.54
C PRO A 535 4.20 30.20 -0.49
N GLU A 536 4.48 29.31 -1.45
CA GLU A 536 3.49 28.90 -2.44
C GLU A 536 2.38 28.05 -1.82
N VAL A 537 2.73 27.18 -0.88
CA VAL A 537 1.75 26.39 -0.12
C VAL A 537 0.93 27.30 0.79
N GLU A 538 1.57 28.28 1.43
CA GLU A 538 0.87 29.25 2.27
C GLU A 538 -0.08 30.14 1.46
N MET A 539 0.34 30.65 0.28
CA MET A 539 -0.53 31.41 -0.61
C MET A 539 -1.71 30.60 -1.16
N ASN A 540 -1.47 29.31 -1.43
CA ASN A 540 -2.48 28.40 -1.96
C ASN A 540 -3.19 27.58 -0.86
N ARG A 541 -2.85 27.83 0.42
CA ARG A 541 -3.48 27.13 1.52
C ARG A 541 -4.99 27.30 1.45
N PRO A 542 -5.75 26.22 1.47
CA PRO A 542 -7.19 26.30 1.61
C PRO A 542 -7.54 26.98 2.94
N TYR A 543 -8.77 27.47 3.06
CA TYR A 543 -9.28 27.89 4.35
C TYR A 543 -9.06 26.80 5.38
N ARG A 544 -8.69 27.17 6.61
CA ARG A 544 -8.57 26.24 7.73
C ARG A 544 -9.89 26.14 8.48
N ILE A 545 -10.12 24.99 9.07
CA ILE A 545 -11.27 24.71 9.91
C ILE A 545 -10.78 24.73 11.36
N GLU A 546 -11.22 25.74 12.09
CA GLU A 546 -10.98 25.86 13.52
C GLU A 546 -12.24 25.42 14.27
N PHE A 547 -12.21 24.25 14.89
CA PHE A 547 -13.32 23.77 15.72
C PHE A 547 -13.33 24.53 17.06
N LEU A 548 -14.44 25.17 17.35
CA LEU A 548 -14.61 26.01 18.55
C LEU A 548 -15.15 25.22 19.75
N ASN A 549 -15.51 23.95 19.56
CA ASN A 549 -15.98 23.07 20.62
C ASN A 549 -14.85 22.68 21.56
N THR A 550 -15.05 22.97 22.87
CA THR A 550 -14.12 22.57 23.93
C THR A 550 -14.32 21.13 24.40
N HIS A 551 -15.59 20.66 24.35
CA HIS A 551 -15.93 19.30 24.77
C HIS A 551 -15.86 18.32 23.59
N ARG A 552 -15.14 17.23 23.77
CA ARG A 552 -14.99 16.16 22.77
C ARG A 552 -15.76 14.88 23.15
N THR A 553 -16.49 14.91 24.26
CA THR A 553 -17.34 13.79 24.70
C THR A 553 -18.80 14.17 24.50
N VAL A 554 -19.58 13.28 23.89
CA VAL A 554 -21.00 13.45 23.59
C VAL A 554 -21.80 12.25 24.10
N LYS A 555 -23.09 12.43 24.42
CA LYS A 555 -23.97 11.36 24.85
C LYS A 555 -24.71 10.75 23.68
N ILE A 556 -24.95 9.44 23.75
CA ILE A 556 -25.73 8.72 22.75
C ILE A 556 -27.16 9.23 22.74
N GLY A 557 -27.72 9.42 21.54
CA GLY A 557 -29.11 9.81 21.33
C GLY A 557 -29.41 11.27 21.65
N GLU A 558 -28.52 12.00 22.30
CA GLU A 558 -28.68 13.44 22.52
C GLU A 558 -28.16 14.25 21.33
N LYS A 559 -28.85 15.36 21.02
CA LYS A 559 -28.38 16.33 20.04
C LYS A 559 -27.25 17.14 20.64
N PHE A 560 -26.19 17.34 19.91
CA PHE A 560 -25.08 18.23 20.26
C PHE A 560 -24.75 19.13 19.09
N ARG A 561 -24.24 20.33 19.42
CA ARG A 561 -23.89 21.33 18.42
C ARG A 561 -22.38 21.36 18.20
N VAL A 562 -21.98 21.25 16.94
CA VAL A 562 -20.60 21.47 16.49
C VAL A 562 -20.54 22.87 15.88
N THR A 563 -19.60 23.68 16.38
CA THR A 563 -19.35 25.03 15.90
C THR A 563 -17.90 25.13 15.44
N PHE A 564 -17.69 25.72 14.27
CA PHE A 564 -16.37 25.91 13.71
C PHE A 564 -16.26 27.19 12.90
N ARG A 565 -15.04 27.70 12.82
CA ARG A 565 -14.67 28.87 12.03
C ARG A 565 -13.98 28.44 10.74
N LEU A 566 -14.32 29.08 9.63
CA LEU A 566 -13.61 28.97 8.36
C LEU A 566 -12.78 30.23 8.14
N ALA A 567 -11.47 30.11 8.27
CA ALA A 567 -10.58 31.26 8.17
C ALA A 567 -9.31 30.90 7.36
N LYS A 568 -8.73 31.90 6.73
CA LYS A 568 -7.43 31.85 6.06
C LYS A 568 -6.50 32.89 6.69
N ASP A 569 -5.20 32.71 6.58
CA ASP A 569 -4.18 33.65 7.04
C ASP A 569 -4.27 33.97 8.54
N GLY A 570 -4.38 32.93 9.39
CA GLY A 570 -4.45 33.10 10.85
C GLY A 570 -5.71 33.80 11.36
N GLY A 571 -6.80 33.80 10.58
CA GLY A 571 -8.06 34.45 10.93
C GLY A 571 -8.30 35.81 10.27
N ALA A 572 -7.32 36.31 9.50
CA ALA A 572 -7.45 37.62 8.83
C ALA A 572 -8.49 37.62 7.70
N LYS A 573 -8.74 36.49 7.07
CA LYS A 573 -9.73 36.32 6.00
C LYS A 573 -10.74 35.25 6.35
N LEU A 574 -12.01 35.64 6.52
CA LEU A 574 -13.12 34.76 6.86
C LEU A 574 -13.88 34.31 5.61
N ALA A 575 -14.31 33.04 5.57
CA ALA A 575 -15.21 32.55 4.52
C ALA A 575 -16.67 32.86 4.91
N LEU A 576 -17.34 33.60 4.07
CA LEU A 576 -18.75 34.01 4.28
C LEU A 576 -19.62 33.40 3.18
N GLY A 577 -20.83 32.95 3.53
CA GLY A 577 -21.82 32.51 2.55
C GLY A 577 -21.37 31.34 1.66
N VAL A 578 -20.72 30.33 2.22
CA VAL A 578 -20.19 29.18 1.49
C VAL A 578 -21.34 28.26 1.08
N PRO A 579 -21.69 28.16 -0.22
CA PRO A 579 -22.92 27.49 -0.65
C PRO A 579 -22.83 25.96 -0.65
N ASP A 580 -21.61 25.42 -0.74
CA ASP A 580 -21.30 23.99 -0.85
C ASP A 580 -20.66 23.44 0.43
N LEU A 581 -20.82 24.15 1.55
CA LEU A 581 -20.34 23.72 2.85
C LEU A 581 -21.09 22.48 3.32
N GLY A 582 -20.35 21.43 3.64
CA GLY A 582 -20.88 20.17 4.13
C GLY A 582 -20.10 19.64 5.33
N VAL A 583 -20.79 18.88 6.16
CA VAL A 583 -20.19 18.10 7.24
C VAL A 583 -20.41 16.63 6.97
N PHE A 584 -19.37 15.84 7.17
CA PHE A 584 -19.40 14.38 7.12
C PHE A 584 -18.88 13.83 8.44
N MET A 585 -19.72 13.10 9.17
CA MET A 585 -19.33 12.44 10.41
C MET A 585 -19.53 10.93 10.29
N TYR A 586 -18.58 10.16 10.77
CA TYR A 586 -18.68 8.70 10.80
C TYR A 586 -18.16 8.10 12.10
N LEU A 587 -18.73 6.96 12.51
CA LEU A 587 -18.25 6.12 13.60
C LEU A 587 -17.13 5.21 13.08
N ALA A 588 -15.94 5.27 13.66
CA ALA A 588 -14.86 4.34 13.32
C ALA A 588 -15.26 2.90 13.70
N PRO A 589 -15.00 1.92 12.82
CA PRO A 589 -14.30 1.95 11.53
C PRO A 589 -15.21 2.20 10.29
N GLY A 590 -16.26 2.99 10.38
CA GLY A 590 -17.10 3.35 9.24
C GLY A 590 -18.44 2.61 9.16
N ILE A 591 -18.87 1.96 10.24
CA ILE A 591 -20.16 1.23 10.31
C ILE A 591 -21.40 2.12 10.35
N TRP A 592 -21.22 3.42 10.58
CA TRP A 592 -22.28 4.42 10.57
C TRP A 592 -21.73 5.77 10.14
N SER A 593 -22.49 6.52 9.37
CA SER A 593 -22.14 7.88 8.97
C SER A 593 -23.36 8.76 8.76
N VAL A 594 -23.15 10.07 8.85
CA VAL A 594 -24.15 11.11 8.55
C VAL A 594 -23.49 12.24 7.77
N ARG A 595 -24.28 12.86 6.89
CA ARG A 595 -23.91 14.09 6.18
C ARG A 595 -24.96 15.14 6.49
N ASP A 596 -24.50 16.36 6.76
CA ASP A 596 -25.40 17.49 7.03
C ASP A 596 -24.80 18.79 6.51
N ARG A 597 -25.61 19.85 6.46
CA ARG A 597 -25.22 21.18 6.00
C ARG A 597 -25.18 22.16 7.19
N PRO A 598 -24.00 22.67 7.54
CA PRO A 598 -23.85 23.69 8.56
C PRO A 598 -24.55 24.97 8.17
N GLN A 599 -25.12 25.65 9.16
CA GLN A 599 -25.74 26.96 9.01
C GLN A 599 -24.78 28.04 9.49
N PRO A 600 -24.76 29.24 8.87
CA PRO A 600 -24.00 30.36 9.38
C PRO A 600 -24.60 30.79 10.73
N THR A 601 -23.75 31.28 11.63
CA THR A 601 -24.16 31.89 12.90
C THR A 601 -24.20 33.43 12.78
N ASP A 602 -24.61 34.12 13.84
CA ASP A 602 -24.57 35.58 13.91
C ASP A 602 -23.15 36.15 13.86
N GLN A 603 -22.12 35.31 14.07
CA GLN A 603 -20.72 35.70 14.00
C GLN A 603 -20.15 35.40 12.60
N PRO A 604 -19.57 36.40 11.91
CA PRO A 604 -19.00 36.20 10.57
C PRO A 604 -17.98 35.06 10.50
N GLY A 605 -18.09 34.21 9.48
CA GLY A 605 -17.18 33.08 9.24
C GLY A 605 -17.31 31.92 10.21
N ILE A 606 -18.28 31.96 11.13
CA ILE A 606 -18.58 30.86 12.04
C ILE A 606 -19.86 30.15 11.60
N TYR A 607 -19.77 28.84 11.57
CA TYR A 607 -20.85 27.94 11.16
C TYR A 607 -21.15 26.94 12.28
N SER A 608 -22.38 26.45 12.32
CA SER A 608 -22.80 25.45 13.28
C SER A 608 -23.68 24.38 12.63
N VAL A 609 -23.62 23.16 13.17
CA VAL A 609 -24.46 22.03 12.79
C VAL A 609 -24.91 21.29 14.04
N GLU A 610 -26.16 20.83 14.07
CA GLU A 610 -26.67 19.93 15.12
C GLU A 610 -26.64 18.50 14.66
N LEU A 611 -25.98 17.63 15.44
CA LEU A 611 -25.79 16.22 15.14
C LEU A 611 -26.19 15.36 16.34
N ALA A 612 -26.47 14.07 16.09
CA ALA A 612 -26.68 13.08 17.12
C ALA A 612 -25.94 11.78 16.75
N VAL A 613 -25.49 11.05 17.76
CA VAL A 613 -24.75 9.80 17.59
C VAL A 613 -25.56 8.62 18.14
N PRO A 614 -25.72 7.53 17.37
CA PRO A 614 -26.59 6.41 17.76
C PRO A 614 -25.92 5.36 18.64
N LYS A 615 -24.58 5.31 18.71
CA LYS A 615 -23.82 4.26 19.40
C LYS A 615 -22.61 4.84 20.13
N THR A 616 -22.12 4.09 21.14
CA THR A 616 -20.82 4.38 21.76
C THR A 616 -19.68 4.17 20.76
N GLY A 617 -18.61 4.95 20.91
CA GLY A 617 -17.42 4.80 20.08
C GLY A 617 -16.76 6.15 19.75
N VAL A 618 -15.79 6.09 18.84
CA VAL A 618 -15.05 7.27 18.38
C VAL A 618 -15.60 7.71 17.03
N TYR A 619 -15.96 8.97 16.94
CA TYR A 619 -16.49 9.60 15.74
C TYR A 619 -15.50 10.61 15.19
N TYR A 620 -15.35 10.57 13.86
CA TYR A 620 -14.57 11.55 13.10
C TYR A 620 -15.53 12.46 12.34
N LEU A 621 -15.37 13.77 12.52
CA LEU A 621 -16.17 14.77 11.84
C LEU A 621 -15.27 15.62 10.94
N HIS A 622 -15.55 15.60 9.66
CA HIS A 622 -14.87 16.36 8.62
C HIS A 622 -15.78 17.45 8.08
N VAL A 623 -15.19 18.55 7.67
CA VAL A 623 -15.87 19.63 6.97
C VAL A 623 -15.34 19.71 5.55
N SER A 624 -16.21 19.90 4.58
CA SER A 624 -15.85 20.05 3.17
C SER A 624 -16.52 21.26 2.54
N ALA A 625 -15.82 21.93 1.66
CA ALA A 625 -16.31 23.01 0.81
C ALA A 625 -15.47 23.07 -0.47
N PRO A 626 -15.85 22.35 -1.54
CA PRO A 626 -15.11 22.32 -2.80
C PRO A 626 -14.79 23.69 -3.38
N SER A 627 -15.70 24.65 -3.25
CA SER A 627 -15.48 26.05 -3.70
C SER A 627 -14.32 26.74 -2.98
N LEU A 628 -13.90 26.22 -1.82
CA LEU A 628 -12.79 26.73 -1.02
C LEU A 628 -11.57 25.81 -1.04
N ASN A 629 -11.57 24.76 -1.89
CA ASN A 629 -10.60 23.67 -1.90
C ASN A 629 -10.47 22.95 -0.55
N LEU A 630 -11.56 22.87 0.22
CA LEU A 630 -11.66 22.09 1.44
C LEU A 630 -12.23 20.70 1.10
N GLU A 631 -11.38 19.69 1.11
CA GLU A 631 -11.78 18.30 0.87
C GLU A 631 -12.13 17.58 2.18
N VAL A 632 -12.98 16.54 2.10
CA VAL A 632 -13.39 15.71 3.24
C VAL A 632 -12.21 15.09 3.98
N ASN A 633 -11.11 14.85 3.31
CA ASN A 633 -9.88 14.26 3.84
C ASN A 633 -8.84 15.28 4.31
N GLY A 634 -9.23 16.54 4.46
CA GLY A 634 -8.34 17.60 4.94
C GLY A 634 -7.78 17.29 6.34
N PRO A 635 -6.65 17.94 6.72
CA PRO A 635 -5.99 17.71 8.01
C PRO A 635 -6.82 18.16 9.20
N ASP A 636 -7.78 19.06 8.97
CA ASP A 636 -8.59 19.65 10.03
C ASP A 636 -9.89 18.82 10.21
N PHE A 637 -9.92 18.00 11.24
CA PHE A 637 -11.10 17.21 11.61
C PHE A 637 -11.29 17.19 13.14
N LEU A 638 -12.51 16.92 13.57
CA LEU A 638 -12.87 16.83 14.98
C LEU A 638 -13.06 15.36 15.38
N ILE A 639 -12.40 14.94 16.46
CA ILE A 639 -12.63 13.64 17.08
C ILE A 639 -13.61 13.83 18.24
N LEU A 640 -14.66 13.01 18.26
CA LEU A 640 -15.67 12.98 19.30
C LEU A 640 -15.76 11.56 19.90
N ARG A 641 -15.87 11.48 21.22
CA ARG A 641 -16.10 10.21 21.93
C ARG A 641 -17.56 10.17 22.39
N ALA A 642 -18.31 9.20 21.87
CA ALA A 642 -19.67 8.95 22.32
C ALA A 642 -19.68 7.96 23.48
N VAL A 643 -20.36 8.35 24.56
CA VAL A 643 -20.48 7.56 25.78
C VAL A 643 -21.97 7.36 26.15
N ASP A 644 -22.28 6.28 26.85
CA ASP A 644 -23.60 6.11 27.44
C ASP A 644 -23.68 6.80 28.83
N GLU A 645 -24.89 6.98 29.32
CA GLU A 645 -25.13 7.69 30.57
C GLU A 645 -24.50 7.01 31.80
N LYS A 646 -24.30 5.71 31.75
CA LYS A 646 -23.71 4.90 32.85
C LYS A 646 -22.21 5.09 32.98
N SER A 647 -21.52 5.42 31.90
CA SER A 647 -20.06 5.63 31.90
C SER A 647 -19.62 7.01 32.42
N LEU A 648 -20.54 7.97 32.57
CA LEU A 648 -20.27 9.30 33.14
C LEU A 648 -20.39 9.33 34.67
N THR A 649 -21.08 8.38 35.29
CA THR A 649 -21.31 8.33 36.74
C THR A 649 -20.29 7.49 37.52
N GLY A 650 -19.34 6.86 36.83
CA GLY A 650 -18.33 5.97 37.42
C GLY A 650 -16.92 6.55 37.60
N ALA A 651 -16.73 7.85 37.40
CA ALA A 651 -15.45 8.54 37.60
C ALA A 651 -15.60 9.63 38.69
N ASN A 652 -15.75 9.20 39.93
CA ASN A 652 -15.45 9.99 41.13
C ASN A 652 -14.36 9.30 41.94
#